data_f5fc42f44e7d733bb8d75471fc7add5a
#
_entry.id   f5fc42f44e7d733bb8d75471fc7add5a
#
_cell.length_a   1.000
_cell.length_b   1.000
_cell.length_c   1.000
_cell.angle_alpha   90.00
_cell.angle_beta   90.00
_cell.angle_gamma   90.00
#
_symmetry.space_group_name_H-M   'P 1'
#
loop_
_entity.id
_entity.type
_entity.pdbx_description
1 polymer ?
#
loop_
_entity_poly.entity_id
_entity_poly.type
_entity_poly.pdbx_seq_one_letter_code
_entity_poly.pdbx_strand_id
1 'polypeptide(L)'
;MDAGRRVIKRRLAPLLGAAALYAIAVPFVYRPWFLAGDLLPKGSGPLGPLADADLYLNIWILGWIAHAALTDPARLLDGNIFHPATGTIVGSENMLAHLPFTAPVLALTGSALLVLKAYVLESLVLSGLGMFLFVWHHTRSASAALVAGAALTFTGFRTDTVPQPQYLGIGFLPLALLAIDLYLESRRRRWLALLTASLVLQALACVYLGFFTFVVTPVYALARVLAAPRARLAGAVHLAVAGAASGVLLVPAMLPYLRGRSRGMIPDYDLGLMALASWRPSAYLSSDFVWRAGVVAIGLVVLDLGRRIVSRFTRVARSEGDGPIGWRSPEGALWIVLGTAALLASGPYLDLPGGIRIPLPYVALHDWVPGFSSLRVPIRFVIVVALSLAAIAGFAFARATRDWPPRLRALAAVALVALAAFGAAPHPAPVMAANLGEATPPVYRWLAAQEGAGAVLEIPGQTTLQDVGENLRNGRYMVASTTHWRPLLNGWTAYPPPSAGFFAAAIRDLPSPTALAALVDASDLRWIVVHRGELTKREAERWAGPLPGLELVERFGDVDVYAVTQARTRPWREQILPRSEAPATDTLEGASTAPLADACRRGAIVALDVPERFPIVPLAQRLAVRIRNDGDCTWPGVGVRGDGLVGLDYRWISPSGTPAVVNETPSQLLADVPPHGEADAAVVVAPPGGEPGTWTLEVRLRQHGVATPIASVTRAVSIAAPARPHG
;
A
#
# COMPACT_ATOMS: atom_id res chain seq x y z
N MET A 1 21.86 39.61 25.61
CA MET A 1 20.83 38.55 25.47
C MET A 1 19.62 38.98 24.61
N ASP A 2 19.20 40.21 24.61
CA ASP A 2 17.97 40.69 23.94
C ASP A 2 18.09 40.80 22.40
N ALA A 3 19.26 41.21 21.88
CA ALA A 3 19.49 41.27 20.41
C ALA A 3 19.47 39.89 19.74
N GLY A 4 20.04 38.87 20.37
CA GLY A 4 20.00 37.50 19.88
C GLY A 4 18.58 36.91 19.84
N ARG A 5 17.78 37.18 20.87
CA ARG A 5 16.36 36.79 20.95
C ARG A 5 15.50 37.46 19.86
N ARG A 6 15.78 38.73 19.52
CA ARG A 6 15.08 39.45 18.44
C ARG A 6 15.44 38.92 17.06
N VAL A 7 16.68 38.52 16.81
CA VAL A 7 17.12 37.91 15.55
C VAL A 7 16.50 36.52 15.36
N ILE A 8 16.45 35.70 16.40
CA ILE A 8 15.81 34.38 16.38
C ILE A 8 14.30 34.51 16.13
N LYS A 9 13.61 35.40 16.87
CA LYS A 9 12.17 35.68 16.68
C LYS A 9 11.85 36.13 15.25
N ARG A 10 12.65 37.01 14.64
CA ARG A 10 12.47 37.51 13.28
C ARG A 10 12.65 36.40 12.21
N ARG A 11 13.45 35.36 12.47
CA ARG A 11 13.66 34.24 11.58
C ARG A 11 12.61 33.12 11.74
N LEU A 12 12.06 32.95 12.94
CA LEU A 12 11.04 31.91 13.19
C LEU A 12 9.63 32.36 12.81
N ALA A 13 9.32 33.66 12.89
CA ALA A 13 7.96 34.15 12.64
C ALA A 13 7.39 33.76 11.26
N PRO A 14 8.12 33.86 10.13
CA PRO A 14 7.58 33.42 8.84
C PRO A 14 7.33 31.91 8.76
N LEU A 15 8.17 31.11 9.40
CA LEU A 15 8.00 29.66 9.45
C LEU A 15 6.79 29.25 10.27
N LEU A 16 6.62 29.86 11.46
CA LEU A 16 5.46 29.61 12.32
C LEU A 16 4.17 30.11 11.66
N GLY A 17 4.22 31.24 10.95
CA GLY A 17 3.10 31.75 10.16
C GLY A 17 2.70 30.79 9.03
N ALA A 18 3.67 30.23 8.31
CA ALA A 18 3.43 29.24 7.29
C ALA A 18 2.84 27.94 7.89
N ALA A 19 3.41 27.45 8.98
CA ALA A 19 2.90 26.27 9.70
C ALA A 19 1.45 26.46 10.13
N ALA A 20 1.13 27.62 10.74
CA ALA A 20 -0.24 27.93 11.17
C ALA A 20 -1.20 28.00 9.98
N LEU A 21 -0.78 28.66 8.89
CA LEU A 21 -1.63 28.79 7.70
C LEU A 21 -1.93 27.41 7.06
N TYR A 22 -0.91 26.56 6.91
CA TYR A 22 -1.13 25.20 6.38
C TYR A 22 -1.99 24.36 7.32
N ALA A 23 -1.72 24.42 8.64
CA ALA A 23 -2.48 23.68 9.64
C ALA A 23 -3.95 24.10 9.71
N ILE A 24 -4.26 25.36 9.45
CA ILE A 24 -5.64 25.86 9.34
C ILE A 24 -6.27 25.47 8.01
N ALA A 25 -5.54 25.58 6.89
CA ALA A 25 -6.08 25.34 5.57
C ALA A 25 -6.41 23.86 5.32
N VAL A 26 -5.61 22.91 5.84
CA VAL A 26 -5.83 21.46 5.64
C VAL A 26 -7.22 21.01 6.11
N PRO A 27 -7.69 21.29 7.35
CA PRO A 27 -9.04 20.94 7.77
C PRO A 27 -10.14 21.55 6.88
N PHE A 28 -9.95 22.76 6.34
CA PHE A 28 -10.90 23.38 5.45
C PHE A 28 -10.98 22.73 4.07
N VAL A 29 -9.83 22.33 3.50
CA VAL A 29 -9.77 21.63 2.21
C VAL A 29 -10.48 20.28 2.32
N TYR A 30 -10.25 19.56 3.39
CA TYR A 30 -10.78 18.22 3.62
C TYR A 30 -11.99 18.19 4.57
N ARG A 31 -12.65 19.33 4.81
CA ARG A 31 -13.68 19.54 5.84
C ARG A 31 -14.79 18.49 5.94
N PRO A 32 -15.32 17.88 4.87
CA PRO A 32 -16.43 16.95 5.06
C PRO A 32 -16.10 15.84 6.04
N TRP A 33 -14.96 15.17 5.86
CA TRP A 33 -14.55 14.08 6.74
C TRP A 33 -13.59 14.51 7.85
N PHE A 34 -12.79 15.56 7.61
CA PHE A 34 -11.76 15.96 8.57
C PHE A 34 -12.36 16.58 9.84
N LEU A 35 -13.39 17.41 9.70
CA LEU A 35 -14.05 18.09 10.81
C LEU A 35 -15.19 17.26 11.44
N ALA A 36 -15.79 16.33 10.71
CA ALA A 36 -16.78 15.42 11.26
C ALA A 36 -16.13 14.34 12.14
N GLY A 37 -16.81 13.96 13.23
CA GLY A 37 -16.27 13.03 14.23
C GLY A 37 -16.05 11.60 13.71
N ASP A 38 -16.98 11.13 12.87
CA ASP A 38 -17.14 9.72 12.47
C ASP A 38 -17.10 9.46 10.97
N LEU A 39 -16.68 10.46 10.17
CA LEU A 39 -16.61 10.33 8.72
C LEU A 39 -15.19 10.07 8.23
N LEU A 40 -15.10 9.30 7.14
CA LEU A 40 -13.90 9.03 6.36
C LEU A 40 -14.07 9.51 4.91
N PRO A 41 -13.00 9.86 4.20
CA PRO A 41 -13.07 10.06 2.77
C PRO A 41 -13.41 8.73 2.09
N LYS A 42 -14.22 8.80 1.03
CA LYS A 42 -14.61 7.63 0.23
C LYS A 42 -13.94 7.69 -1.14
N GLY A 43 -13.41 6.59 -1.59
CA GLY A 43 -12.85 6.45 -2.93
C GLY A 43 -13.90 6.65 -4.01
N SER A 44 -13.49 7.17 -5.16
CA SER A 44 -14.35 7.47 -6.29
C SER A 44 -13.97 6.66 -7.54
N GLY A 45 -14.92 6.53 -8.46
CA GLY A 45 -14.72 5.80 -9.70
C GLY A 45 -14.61 4.27 -9.54
N PRO A 46 -14.21 3.55 -10.61
CA PRO A 46 -14.17 2.09 -10.62
C PRO A 46 -13.22 1.47 -9.59
N LEU A 47 -12.17 2.18 -9.20
CA LEU A 47 -11.19 1.75 -8.18
C LEU A 47 -11.54 2.23 -6.76
N GLY A 48 -12.69 2.91 -6.59
CA GLY A 48 -13.14 3.42 -5.30
C GLY A 48 -13.15 2.37 -4.19
N PRO A 49 -13.76 1.19 -4.37
CA PRO A 49 -13.77 0.15 -3.34
C PRO A 49 -12.39 -0.35 -2.93
N LEU A 50 -11.44 -0.42 -3.87
CA LEU A 50 -10.05 -0.78 -3.57
C LEU A 50 -9.35 0.33 -2.77
N ALA A 51 -9.58 1.58 -3.14
CA ALA A 51 -9.06 2.74 -2.40
C ALA A 51 -9.62 2.80 -0.97
N ASP A 52 -10.91 2.46 -0.77
CA ASP A 52 -11.52 2.37 0.56
C ASP A 52 -10.89 1.23 1.39
N ALA A 53 -10.59 0.07 0.79
CA ALA A 53 -9.89 -1.02 1.46
C ALA A 53 -8.47 -0.59 1.88
N ASP A 54 -7.74 0.11 1.00
CA ASP A 54 -6.42 0.67 1.31
C ASP A 54 -6.49 1.71 2.45
N LEU A 55 -7.55 2.51 2.51
CA LEU A 55 -7.75 3.49 3.59
C LEU A 55 -7.91 2.79 4.94
N TYR A 56 -8.77 1.76 5.03
CA TYR A 56 -8.93 0.98 6.26
C TYR A 56 -7.63 0.30 6.68
N LEU A 57 -6.87 -0.27 5.72
CA LEU A 57 -5.55 -0.82 5.98
C LEU A 57 -4.61 0.21 6.62
N ASN A 58 -4.57 1.43 6.07
CA ASN A 58 -3.68 2.47 6.57
C ASN A 58 -4.12 3.03 7.95
N ILE A 59 -5.43 3.12 8.22
CA ILE A 59 -5.93 3.47 9.56
C ILE A 59 -5.43 2.44 10.57
N TRP A 60 -5.59 1.16 10.22
CA TRP A 60 -5.15 0.07 11.08
C TRP A 60 -3.63 0.08 11.28
N ILE A 61 -2.82 0.24 10.22
CA ILE A 61 -1.35 0.31 10.33
C ILE A 61 -0.94 1.43 11.28
N LEU A 62 -1.46 2.65 11.08
CA LEU A 62 -1.14 3.81 11.95
C LEU A 62 -1.57 3.56 13.39
N GLY A 63 -2.75 2.98 13.60
CA GLY A 63 -3.23 2.58 14.92
C GLY A 63 -2.35 1.51 15.55
N TRP A 64 -2.02 0.45 14.79
CA TRP A 64 -1.20 -0.65 15.31
C TRP A 64 0.22 -0.22 15.69
N ILE A 65 0.93 0.49 14.81
CA ILE A 65 2.30 0.91 15.13
C ILE A 65 2.34 1.87 16.33
N ALA A 66 1.32 2.73 16.49
CA ALA A 66 1.19 3.58 17.66
C ALA A 66 0.88 2.76 18.92
N HIS A 67 -0.04 1.79 18.83
CA HIS A 67 -0.39 0.88 19.93
C HIS A 67 0.82 0.05 20.37
N ALA A 68 1.47 -0.63 19.43
CA ALA A 68 2.63 -1.47 19.72
C ALA A 68 3.80 -0.67 20.30
N ALA A 69 4.04 0.55 19.78
CA ALA A 69 5.07 1.44 20.34
C ALA A 69 4.82 1.80 21.80
N LEU A 70 3.56 1.89 22.23
CA LEU A 70 3.17 2.23 23.59
C LEU A 70 3.08 1.02 24.53
N THR A 71 2.85 -0.18 24.00
CA THR A 71 2.58 -1.38 24.80
C THR A 71 3.67 -2.44 24.71
N ASP A 72 4.12 -2.78 23.48
CA ASP A 72 5.18 -3.77 23.22
C ASP A 72 5.96 -3.39 21.96
N PRO A 73 7.00 -2.54 22.07
CA PRO A 73 7.79 -2.09 20.92
C PRO A 73 8.51 -3.21 20.16
N ALA A 74 8.73 -4.38 20.77
CA ALA A 74 9.33 -5.53 20.09
C ALA A 74 8.42 -6.08 18.98
N ARG A 75 7.10 -5.86 19.09
CA ARG A 75 6.08 -6.33 18.15
C ARG A 75 5.60 -5.27 17.16
N LEU A 76 6.36 -4.18 16.96
CA LEU A 76 5.99 -3.10 16.04
C LEU A 76 5.57 -3.59 14.65
N LEU A 77 6.24 -4.61 14.12
CA LEU A 77 5.97 -5.17 12.79
C LEU A 77 5.03 -6.40 12.82
N ASP A 78 4.64 -6.89 13.99
CA ASP A 78 3.77 -8.04 14.19
C ASP A 78 2.34 -7.59 14.43
N GLY A 79 1.64 -7.13 13.40
CA GLY A 79 0.25 -6.70 13.51
C GLY A 79 -0.67 -7.81 14.05
N ASN A 80 -1.80 -7.41 14.65
CA ASN A 80 -2.77 -8.34 15.20
C ASN A 80 -3.65 -9.04 14.15
N ILE A 81 -3.31 -8.97 12.87
CA ILE A 81 -4.05 -9.56 11.75
C ILE A 81 -3.35 -10.80 11.19
N PHE A 82 -4.10 -11.65 10.47
CA PHE A 82 -3.60 -12.92 9.93
C PHE A 82 -2.99 -13.82 11.02
N HIS A 83 -3.49 -13.69 12.25
CA HIS A 83 -3.00 -14.51 13.36
C HIS A 83 -3.04 -16.01 13.00
N PRO A 84 -1.99 -16.78 13.32
CA PRO A 84 -0.80 -16.47 14.14
C PRO A 84 0.42 -16.02 13.35
N ALA A 85 0.30 -15.55 12.11
CA ALA A 85 1.42 -15.03 11.35
C ALA A 85 2.10 -13.85 12.04
N THR A 86 3.42 -13.71 11.85
CA THR A 86 4.24 -12.62 12.36
C THR A 86 4.71 -11.72 11.20
N GLY A 87 5.17 -10.51 11.50
CA GLY A 87 5.67 -9.59 10.49
C GLY A 87 4.61 -9.09 9.51
N THR A 88 3.34 -9.06 9.89
CA THR A 88 2.22 -8.79 9.00
C THR A 88 2.21 -7.36 8.45
N ILE A 89 2.86 -6.40 9.14
CA ILE A 89 3.09 -5.03 8.65
C ILE A 89 4.00 -5.03 7.41
N VAL A 90 4.92 -5.99 7.28
CA VAL A 90 5.84 -6.11 6.14
C VAL A 90 5.09 -6.32 4.81
N GLY A 91 3.87 -6.84 4.87
CA GLY A 91 2.98 -6.92 3.70
C GLY A 91 2.51 -5.56 3.15
N SER A 92 2.87 -4.44 3.80
CA SER A 92 2.49 -3.08 3.40
C SER A 92 3.54 -2.04 3.83
N GLU A 93 3.14 -0.78 3.96
CA GLU A 93 3.97 0.34 4.42
C GLU A 93 4.10 0.34 5.95
N ASN A 94 5.22 0.82 6.49
CA ASN A 94 5.43 0.83 7.95
C ASN A 94 5.10 2.15 8.64
N MET A 95 5.17 3.28 7.94
CA MET A 95 4.86 4.65 8.40
C MET A 95 5.51 5.05 9.75
N LEU A 96 6.65 4.44 10.12
CA LEU A 96 7.32 4.60 11.43
C LEU A 96 7.79 6.02 11.70
N ALA A 97 8.14 6.82 10.66
CA ALA A 97 8.60 8.20 10.85
C ALA A 97 7.53 9.11 11.49
N HIS A 98 6.28 8.69 11.46
CA HIS A 98 5.15 9.48 11.99
C HIS A 98 4.81 9.16 13.46
N LEU A 99 5.44 8.15 14.06
CA LEU A 99 5.24 7.76 15.47
C LEU A 99 5.28 8.91 16.47
N PRO A 100 6.21 9.89 16.37
CA PRO A 100 6.24 11.02 17.30
C PRO A 100 4.96 11.86 17.33
N PHE A 101 4.16 11.81 16.26
CA PHE A 101 2.88 12.53 16.14
C PHE A 101 1.68 11.62 16.38
N THR A 102 1.73 10.36 15.96
CA THR A 102 0.60 9.44 16.00
C THR A 102 0.44 8.76 17.36
N ALA A 103 1.54 8.34 17.99
CA ALA A 103 1.48 7.66 19.28
C ALA A 103 0.91 8.53 20.43
N PRO A 104 1.29 9.81 20.59
CA PRO A 104 0.64 10.67 21.57
C PRO A 104 -0.87 10.84 21.35
N VAL A 105 -1.32 10.92 20.09
CA VAL A 105 -2.75 11.04 19.78
C VAL A 105 -3.49 9.78 20.21
N LEU A 106 -2.96 8.58 19.90
CA LEU A 106 -3.55 7.33 20.34
C LEU A 106 -3.58 7.24 21.87
N ALA A 107 -2.48 7.57 22.55
CA ALA A 107 -2.38 7.53 24.01
C ALA A 107 -3.40 8.45 24.70
N LEU A 108 -3.67 9.62 24.13
CA LEU A 108 -4.60 10.60 24.71
C LEU A 108 -6.06 10.33 24.37
N THR A 109 -6.35 9.70 23.22
CA THR A 109 -7.71 9.62 22.68
C THR A 109 -8.24 8.19 22.52
N GLY A 110 -7.35 7.19 22.46
CA GLY A 110 -7.72 5.80 22.15
C GLY A 110 -8.25 5.60 20.73
N SER A 111 -8.21 6.64 19.87
CA SER A 111 -8.92 6.64 18.58
C SER A 111 -7.98 6.54 17.38
N ALA A 112 -8.02 5.40 16.67
CA ALA A 112 -7.30 5.21 15.41
C ALA A 112 -7.77 6.19 14.31
N LEU A 113 -9.02 6.64 14.35
CA LEU A 113 -9.52 7.66 13.43
C LEU A 113 -8.85 9.02 13.66
N LEU A 114 -8.68 9.43 14.92
CA LEU A 114 -7.96 10.68 15.24
C LEU A 114 -6.47 10.56 14.95
N VAL A 115 -5.89 9.38 15.06
CA VAL A 115 -4.52 9.08 14.60
C VAL A 115 -4.38 9.31 13.10
N LEU A 116 -5.32 8.83 12.27
CA LEU A 116 -5.33 9.11 10.82
C LEU A 116 -5.41 10.62 10.55
N LYS A 117 -6.33 11.34 11.21
CA LYS A 117 -6.48 12.80 11.01
C LYS A 117 -5.21 13.56 11.39
N ALA A 118 -4.58 13.20 12.51
CA ALA A 118 -3.32 13.78 12.93
C ALA A 118 -2.19 13.49 11.93
N TYR A 119 -2.11 12.25 11.44
CA TYR A 119 -1.16 11.84 10.41
C TYR A 119 -1.33 12.65 9.11
N VAL A 120 -2.55 12.81 8.61
CA VAL A 120 -2.83 13.58 7.39
C VAL A 120 -2.44 15.06 7.58
N LEU A 121 -2.81 15.65 8.72
CA LEU A 121 -2.45 17.02 9.06
C LEU A 121 -0.93 17.22 9.09
N GLU A 122 -0.24 16.38 9.84
CA GLU A 122 1.22 16.43 10.01
C GLU A 122 1.94 16.25 8.67
N SER A 123 1.58 15.22 7.88
CA SER A 123 2.22 14.90 6.61
C SER A 123 2.10 16.05 5.60
N LEU A 124 0.93 16.67 5.51
CA LEU A 124 0.70 17.81 4.61
C LEU A 124 1.42 19.07 5.08
N VAL A 125 1.35 19.39 6.37
CA VAL A 125 2.05 20.54 6.97
C VAL A 125 3.56 20.37 6.83
N LEU A 126 4.11 19.20 7.15
CA LEU A 126 5.54 18.92 7.04
C LEU A 126 6.03 19.02 5.60
N SER A 127 5.23 18.56 4.63
CA SER A 127 5.54 18.69 3.21
C SER A 127 5.62 20.15 2.77
N GLY A 128 4.65 20.97 3.20
CA GLY A 128 4.64 22.42 2.94
C GLY A 128 5.81 23.13 3.60
N LEU A 129 6.15 22.78 4.84
CA LEU A 129 7.26 23.40 5.58
C LEU A 129 8.63 23.00 5.01
N GLY A 130 8.81 21.73 4.62
CA GLY A 130 10.03 21.29 3.95
C GLY A 130 10.29 22.08 2.67
N MET A 131 9.25 22.25 1.85
CA MET A 131 9.31 23.06 0.63
C MET A 131 9.49 24.56 0.93
N PHE A 132 8.81 25.08 1.93
CA PHE A 132 9.00 26.46 2.41
C PHE A 132 10.46 26.73 2.76
N LEU A 133 11.09 25.87 3.55
CA LEU A 133 12.48 26.04 3.97
C LEU A 133 13.43 25.98 2.78
N PHE A 134 13.21 25.06 1.83
CA PHE A 134 14.01 24.96 0.61
C PHE A 134 13.95 26.24 -0.22
N VAL A 135 12.76 26.70 -0.57
CA VAL A 135 12.59 27.90 -1.41
C VAL A 135 13.00 29.18 -0.67
N TRP A 136 12.71 29.27 0.64
CA TRP A 136 13.14 30.42 1.44
C TRP A 136 14.65 30.57 1.52
N HIS A 137 15.37 29.44 1.65
CA HIS A 137 16.84 29.48 1.64
C HIS A 137 17.38 30.14 0.37
N HIS A 138 16.86 29.76 -0.78
CA HIS A 138 17.38 30.21 -2.09
C HIS A 138 16.86 31.60 -2.52
N THR A 139 15.61 31.93 -2.22
CA THR A 139 14.99 33.18 -2.68
C THR A 139 15.05 34.31 -1.68
N ARG A 140 15.25 34.01 -0.39
CA ARG A 140 15.13 34.94 0.74
C ARG A 140 13.75 35.61 0.81
N SER A 141 12.75 35.10 0.10
CA SER A 141 11.38 35.59 0.08
C SER A 141 10.44 34.63 0.81
N ALA A 142 9.94 35.05 1.98
CA ALA A 142 8.97 34.25 2.73
C ALA A 142 7.66 34.07 1.95
N SER A 143 7.23 35.07 1.15
CA SER A 143 6.05 34.98 0.30
C SER A 143 6.21 33.93 -0.80
N ALA A 144 7.37 33.88 -1.45
CA ALA A 144 7.66 32.87 -2.47
C ALA A 144 7.74 31.45 -1.87
N ALA A 145 8.36 31.33 -0.69
CA ALA A 145 8.43 30.10 0.06
C ALA A 145 7.02 29.60 0.47
N LEU A 146 6.15 30.52 0.89
CA LEU A 146 4.77 30.23 1.25
C LEU A 146 3.97 29.69 0.06
N VAL A 147 4.11 30.33 -1.11
CA VAL A 147 3.46 29.86 -2.36
C VAL A 147 3.97 28.48 -2.76
N ALA A 148 5.28 28.24 -2.71
CA ALA A 148 5.87 26.94 -3.05
C ALA A 148 5.39 25.82 -2.09
N GLY A 149 5.38 26.10 -0.79
CA GLY A 149 4.88 25.16 0.21
C GLY A 149 3.39 24.84 0.02
N ALA A 150 2.56 25.85 -0.24
CA ALA A 150 1.14 25.64 -0.55
C ALA A 150 0.92 24.87 -1.86
N ALA A 151 1.71 25.20 -2.88
CA ALA A 151 1.65 24.50 -4.17
C ALA A 151 2.02 23.01 -4.09
N LEU A 152 2.85 22.62 -3.09
CA LEU A 152 3.12 21.21 -2.80
C LEU A 152 2.04 20.59 -1.91
N THR A 153 1.55 21.32 -0.91
CA THR A 153 0.55 20.82 0.06
C THR A 153 -0.81 20.60 -0.59
N PHE A 154 -1.23 21.52 -1.46
CA PHE A 154 -2.56 21.55 -2.06
C PHE A 154 -2.49 21.26 -3.56
N THR A 155 -2.41 19.98 -3.92
CA THR A 155 -2.48 19.49 -5.30
C THR A 155 -3.60 18.47 -5.44
N GLY A 156 -4.15 18.34 -6.64
CA GLY A 156 -5.15 17.31 -6.93
C GLY A 156 -4.62 15.90 -6.67
N PHE A 157 -3.34 15.66 -6.94
CA PHE A 157 -2.70 14.39 -6.61
C PHE A 157 -2.84 14.06 -5.12
N ARG A 158 -2.63 15.03 -4.22
CA ARG A 158 -2.77 14.85 -2.77
C ARG A 158 -4.20 14.52 -2.36
N THR A 159 -5.16 15.19 -2.98
CA THR A 159 -6.59 14.94 -2.74
C THR A 159 -6.99 13.54 -3.16
N ASP A 160 -6.55 13.10 -4.35
CA ASP A 160 -6.82 11.75 -4.85
C ASP A 160 -6.16 10.65 -4.01
N THR A 161 -5.01 10.94 -3.40
CA THR A 161 -4.28 9.95 -2.61
C THR A 161 -4.66 9.94 -1.14
N VAL A 162 -5.64 10.73 -0.68
CA VAL A 162 -6.10 10.65 0.72
C VAL A 162 -6.59 9.25 1.11
N PRO A 163 -7.28 8.47 0.24
CA PRO A 163 -7.58 7.06 0.54
C PRO A 163 -6.34 6.16 0.63
N GLN A 164 -5.19 6.60 0.10
CA GLN A 164 -3.88 5.95 0.21
C GLN A 164 -2.91 6.89 0.94
N PRO A 165 -3.13 7.18 2.23
CA PRO A 165 -2.51 8.30 2.93
C PRO A 165 -0.99 8.17 3.06
N GLN A 166 -0.42 6.98 2.95
CA GLN A 166 1.03 6.75 2.97
C GLN A 166 1.80 7.59 1.94
N TYR A 167 1.17 8.03 0.86
CA TYR A 167 1.81 8.88 -0.16
C TYR A 167 1.77 10.38 0.17
N LEU A 168 1.17 10.79 1.29
CA LEU A 168 1.14 12.18 1.72
C LEU A 168 2.47 12.63 2.36
N GLY A 169 3.25 11.72 2.92
CA GLY A 169 4.44 12.00 3.73
C GLY A 169 5.72 12.28 2.92
N ILE A 170 5.76 13.27 1.98
CA ILE A 170 6.96 13.59 1.18
C ILE A 170 7.80 14.74 1.75
N GLY A 171 7.50 15.20 2.96
CA GLY A 171 8.12 16.41 3.53
C GLY A 171 9.63 16.33 3.77
N PHE A 172 10.19 15.14 3.88
CA PHE A 172 11.63 14.96 4.11
C PHE A 172 12.46 15.09 2.82
N LEU A 173 11.89 14.88 1.62
CA LEU A 173 12.63 15.07 0.35
C LEU A 173 13.07 16.51 0.13
N PRO A 174 12.24 17.56 0.24
CA PRO A 174 12.73 18.95 0.16
C PRO A 174 13.82 19.28 1.18
N LEU A 175 13.77 18.70 2.38
CA LEU A 175 14.81 18.89 3.42
C LEU A 175 16.12 18.19 3.01
N ALA A 176 16.07 17.02 2.37
CA ALA A 176 17.25 16.36 1.83
C ALA A 176 17.92 17.20 0.74
N LEU A 177 17.15 17.78 -0.19
CA LEU A 177 17.67 18.67 -1.23
C LEU A 177 18.29 19.94 -0.62
N LEU A 178 17.61 20.54 0.35
CA LEU A 178 18.14 21.69 1.10
C LEU A 178 19.44 21.36 1.82
N ALA A 179 19.54 20.19 2.46
CA ALA A 179 20.73 19.77 3.19
C ALA A 179 21.95 19.62 2.27
N ILE A 180 21.76 19.15 1.03
CA ILE A 180 22.82 19.11 0.00
C ILE A 180 23.36 20.50 -0.28
N ASP A 181 22.49 21.46 -0.56
CA ASP A 181 22.92 22.83 -0.87
C ASP A 181 23.62 23.51 0.31
N LEU A 182 23.02 23.41 1.51
CA LEU A 182 23.63 23.94 2.75
C LEU A 182 25.01 23.33 3.03
N TYR A 183 25.18 22.04 2.74
CA TYR A 183 26.47 21.38 2.86
C TYR A 183 27.47 21.89 1.82
N LEU A 184 27.09 21.97 0.56
CA LEU A 184 27.96 22.47 -0.51
C LEU A 184 28.37 23.92 -0.30
N GLU A 185 27.50 24.77 0.26
CA GLU A 185 27.79 26.18 0.58
C GLU A 185 28.70 26.34 1.81
N SER A 186 28.44 25.63 2.91
CA SER A 186 29.07 25.91 4.21
C SER A 186 30.09 24.86 4.68
N ARG A 187 30.12 23.67 4.07
CA ARG A 187 30.94 22.52 4.44
C ARG A 187 30.75 22.01 5.89
N ARG A 188 29.68 22.40 6.55
CA ARG A 188 29.41 21.99 7.95
C ARG A 188 28.79 20.60 7.99
N ARG A 189 29.41 19.66 8.72
CA ARG A 189 28.97 18.25 8.83
C ARG A 189 27.52 18.06 9.33
N ARG A 190 26.97 19.04 10.09
CA ARG A 190 25.57 19.01 10.54
C ARG A 190 24.57 18.89 9.37
N TRP A 191 24.92 19.38 8.18
CA TRP A 191 24.06 19.28 7.00
C TRP A 191 24.11 17.89 6.35
N LEU A 192 25.23 17.16 6.49
CA LEU A 192 25.29 15.75 6.14
C LEU A 192 24.41 14.91 7.10
N ALA A 193 24.41 15.24 8.41
CA ALA A 193 23.52 14.61 9.36
C ALA A 193 22.04 14.89 9.05
N LEU A 194 21.70 16.12 8.63
CA LEU A 194 20.34 16.45 8.19
C LEU A 194 19.97 15.66 6.92
N LEU A 195 20.90 15.53 5.94
CA LEU A 195 20.67 14.72 4.74
C LEU A 195 20.38 13.28 5.12
N THR A 196 21.27 12.66 5.93
CA THR A 196 21.10 11.28 6.41
C THR A 196 19.76 11.09 7.12
N ALA A 197 19.43 11.99 8.06
CA ALA A 197 18.16 11.92 8.79
C ALA A 197 16.95 12.05 7.85
N SER A 198 17.01 12.97 6.88
CA SER A 198 15.90 13.17 5.91
C SER A 198 15.69 11.95 5.02
N LEU A 199 16.78 11.30 4.57
CA LEU A 199 16.70 10.08 3.75
C LEU A 199 16.12 8.91 4.57
N VAL A 200 16.58 8.73 5.80
CA VAL A 200 16.08 7.68 6.71
C VAL A 200 14.61 7.90 7.02
N LEU A 201 14.25 9.10 7.45
CA LEU A 201 12.86 9.44 7.81
C LEU A 201 11.94 9.32 6.59
N GLN A 202 12.38 9.67 5.37
CA GLN A 202 11.57 9.51 4.18
C GLN A 202 11.27 8.04 3.86
N ALA A 203 12.25 7.16 4.04
CA ALA A 203 12.05 5.72 3.84
C ALA A 203 11.17 5.09 4.94
N LEU A 204 11.28 5.59 6.19
CA LEU A 204 10.43 5.17 7.31
C LEU A 204 9.03 5.82 7.27
N ALA A 205 8.83 6.90 6.51
CA ALA A 205 7.52 7.48 6.29
C ALA A 205 6.70 6.68 5.28
N CYS A 206 7.34 6.24 4.21
CA CYS A 206 6.75 5.42 3.16
C CYS A 206 7.88 4.78 2.35
N VAL A 207 7.87 3.47 2.24
CA VAL A 207 8.90 2.70 1.53
C VAL A 207 8.96 3.10 0.04
N TYR A 208 7.82 3.27 -0.61
CA TYR A 208 7.75 3.76 -2.00
C TYR A 208 8.40 5.15 -2.17
N LEU A 209 8.05 6.11 -1.32
CA LEU A 209 8.63 7.46 -1.38
C LEU A 209 10.10 7.46 -1.00
N GLY A 210 10.52 6.53 -0.15
CA GLY A 210 11.92 6.25 0.16
C GLY A 210 12.69 5.88 -1.11
N PHE A 211 12.23 4.90 -1.88
CA PHE A 211 12.83 4.52 -3.15
C PHE A 211 12.92 5.71 -4.11
N PHE A 212 11.84 6.48 -4.29
CA PHE A 212 11.87 7.67 -5.16
C PHE A 212 12.91 8.68 -4.69
N THR A 213 13.01 8.91 -3.38
CA THR A 213 13.98 9.82 -2.80
C THR A 213 15.41 9.35 -3.04
N PHE A 214 15.69 8.05 -2.86
CA PHE A 214 17.01 7.48 -3.15
C PHE A 214 17.38 7.51 -4.63
N VAL A 215 16.42 7.55 -5.54
CA VAL A 215 16.66 7.70 -6.98
C VAL A 215 16.91 9.18 -7.35
N VAL A 216 16.09 10.11 -6.88
CA VAL A 216 16.17 11.51 -7.34
C VAL A 216 17.18 12.37 -6.59
N THR A 217 17.48 12.05 -5.32
CA THR A 217 18.46 12.79 -4.52
C THR A 217 19.87 12.73 -5.12
N PRO A 218 20.41 11.59 -5.61
CA PRO A 218 21.68 11.54 -6.32
C PRO A 218 21.69 12.37 -7.61
N VAL A 219 20.57 12.40 -8.36
CA VAL A 219 20.44 13.22 -9.58
C VAL A 219 20.59 14.71 -9.24
N TYR A 220 19.87 15.17 -8.20
CA TYR A 220 20.01 16.55 -7.71
C TYR A 220 21.43 16.82 -7.20
N ALA A 221 21.97 15.94 -6.36
CA ALA A 221 23.31 16.07 -5.79
C ALA A 221 24.39 16.17 -6.87
N LEU A 222 24.31 15.32 -7.91
CA LEU A 222 25.23 15.34 -9.03
C LEU A 222 25.19 16.69 -9.78
N ALA A 223 24.01 17.18 -10.11
CA ALA A 223 23.86 18.50 -10.77
C ALA A 223 24.49 19.62 -9.91
N ARG A 224 24.27 19.59 -8.59
CA ARG A 224 24.79 20.60 -7.66
C ARG A 224 26.31 20.49 -7.44
N VAL A 225 26.86 19.27 -7.35
CA VAL A 225 28.31 19.03 -7.22
C VAL A 225 29.04 19.46 -8.49
N LEU A 226 28.50 19.15 -9.67
CA LEU A 226 29.08 19.59 -10.95
C LEU A 226 29.08 21.12 -11.11
N ALA A 227 28.14 21.78 -10.42
CA ALA A 227 28.07 23.25 -10.36
C ALA A 227 29.09 23.89 -9.40
N ALA A 228 29.70 23.14 -8.49
CA ALA A 228 30.62 23.61 -7.44
C ALA A 228 32.09 23.26 -7.73
N PRO A 229 32.83 24.03 -8.59
CA PRO A 229 34.12 23.60 -9.16
C PRO A 229 35.21 23.30 -8.14
N ARG A 230 35.28 24.07 -7.04
CA ARG A 230 36.34 23.99 -6.01
C ARG A 230 36.28 22.82 -5.06
N ALA A 231 35.21 22.02 -5.13
CA ALA A 231 34.92 21.02 -4.10
C ALA A 231 34.27 19.75 -4.66
N ARG A 232 34.37 19.52 -5.95
CA ARG A 232 33.63 18.44 -6.62
C ARG A 232 33.84 17.07 -6.01
N LEU A 233 35.10 16.62 -5.92
CA LEU A 233 35.41 15.27 -5.45
C LEU A 233 35.08 15.09 -3.95
N ALA A 234 35.60 15.96 -3.09
CA ALA A 234 35.33 15.87 -1.65
C ALA A 234 33.83 16.06 -1.32
N GLY A 235 33.14 16.94 -2.07
CA GLY A 235 31.69 17.12 -1.93
C GLY A 235 30.92 15.87 -2.30
N ALA A 236 31.24 15.28 -3.45
CA ALA A 236 30.65 14.04 -3.93
C ALA A 236 30.87 12.88 -2.95
N VAL A 237 32.11 12.71 -2.47
CA VAL A 237 32.46 11.65 -1.51
C VAL A 237 31.67 11.80 -0.19
N HIS A 238 31.62 13.00 0.38
CA HIS A 238 30.89 13.20 1.64
C HIS A 238 29.38 12.99 1.48
N LEU A 239 28.78 13.43 0.37
CA LEU A 239 27.36 13.18 0.09
C LEU A 239 27.08 11.69 -0.14
N ALA A 240 27.98 10.99 -0.85
CA ALA A 240 27.89 9.53 -1.03
C ALA A 240 28.01 8.79 0.30
N VAL A 241 28.92 9.20 1.18
CA VAL A 241 29.04 8.63 2.54
C VAL A 241 27.78 8.86 3.35
N ALA A 242 27.17 10.06 3.28
CA ALA A 242 25.90 10.33 3.96
C ALA A 242 24.75 9.44 3.40
N GLY A 243 24.70 9.24 2.08
CA GLY A 243 23.75 8.30 1.46
C GLY A 243 23.98 6.85 1.90
N ALA A 244 25.23 6.38 1.92
CA ALA A 244 25.59 5.05 2.38
C ALA A 244 25.24 4.86 3.89
N ALA A 245 25.52 5.87 4.71
CA ALA A 245 25.15 5.88 6.14
C ALA A 245 23.63 5.75 6.32
N SER A 246 22.83 6.41 5.45
CA SER A 246 21.38 6.28 5.46
C SER A 246 20.95 4.84 5.18
N GLY A 247 21.57 4.20 4.19
CA GLY A 247 21.33 2.79 3.86
C GLY A 247 21.63 1.86 5.04
N VAL A 248 22.79 2.05 5.71
CA VAL A 248 23.17 1.26 6.89
C VAL A 248 22.16 1.44 8.03
N LEU A 249 21.74 2.68 8.32
CA LEU A 249 20.76 2.95 9.36
C LEU A 249 19.37 2.37 9.07
N LEU A 250 19.04 2.17 7.79
CA LEU A 250 17.77 1.56 7.38
C LEU A 250 17.78 0.04 7.43
N VAL A 251 18.96 -0.64 7.52
CA VAL A 251 19.04 -2.11 7.53
C VAL A 251 18.10 -2.76 8.53
N PRO A 252 18.03 -2.34 9.82
CA PRO A 252 17.12 -2.99 10.77
C PRO A 252 15.66 -2.94 10.36
N ALA A 253 15.21 -1.79 9.81
CA ALA A 253 13.82 -1.61 9.38
C ALA A 253 13.50 -2.30 8.05
N MET A 254 14.50 -2.47 7.16
CA MET A 254 14.33 -3.06 5.83
C MET A 254 14.59 -4.56 5.82
N LEU A 255 15.32 -5.10 6.81
CA LEU A 255 15.63 -6.53 6.88
C LEU A 255 14.37 -7.42 6.88
N PRO A 256 13.27 -7.11 7.58
CA PRO A 256 12.01 -7.86 7.47
C PRO A 256 11.45 -7.89 6.05
N TYR A 257 11.50 -6.77 5.31
CA TYR A 257 11.07 -6.69 3.90
C TYR A 257 11.94 -7.55 2.98
N LEU A 258 13.26 -7.53 3.17
CA LEU A 258 14.21 -8.39 2.42
C LEU A 258 13.94 -9.87 2.70
N ARG A 259 13.65 -10.23 3.94
CA ARG A 259 13.25 -11.59 4.33
C ARG A 259 11.91 -11.99 3.72
N GLY A 260 10.89 -11.08 3.76
CA GLY A 260 9.60 -11.31 3.11
C GLY A 260 9.76 -11.57 1.61
N ARG A 261 10.64 -10.81 0.93
CA ARG A 261 10.96 -11.03 -0.48
C ARG A 261 11.65 -12.38 -0.73
N SER A 262 12.68 -12.74 0.05
CA SER A 262 13.39 -14.02 -0.10
C SER A 262 12.50 -15.23 0.15
N ARG A 263 11.40 -15.05 0.87
CA ARG A 263 10.37 -16.06 1.15
C ARG A 263 9.23 -16.07 0.14
N GLY A 264 9.29 -15.24 -0.91
CA GLY A 264 8.24 -15.14 -1.93
C GLY A 264 6.97 -14.41 -1.50
N MET A 265 6.94 -13.78 -0.32
CA MET A 265 5.82 -12.96 0.13
C MET A 265 5.70 -11.66 -0.69
N ILE A 266 6.82 -10.98 -0.93
CA ILE A 266 6.88 -9.77 -1.75
C ILE A 266 7.33 -10.15 -3.17
N PRO A 267 6.44 -10.11 -4.18
CA PRO A 267 6.78 -10.55 -5.52
C PRO A 267 7.62 -9.53 -6.29
N ASP A 268 8.31 -10.02 -7.32
CA ASP A 268 8.78 -9.21 -8.43
C ASP A 268 7.68 -9.11 -9.47
N TYR A 269 7.44 -7.90 -9.95
CA TYR A 269 6.45 -7.65 -11.00
C TYR A 269 7.14 -7.60 -12.36
N ASP A 270 6.48 -8.14 -13.37
CA ASP A 270 6.96 -8.01 -14.74
C ASP A 270 6.78 -6.59 -15.29
N LEU A 271 7.60 -6.25 -16.28
CA LEU A 271 7.59 -4.92 -16.90
C LEU A 271 6.29 -4.62 -17.67
N GLY A 272 5.55 -5.65 -18.12
CA GLY A 272 4.26 -5.49 -18.79
C GLY A 272 3.20 -4.95 -17.85
N LEU A 273 3.10 -5.49 -16.63
CA LEU A 273 2.20 -4.99 -15.59
C LEU A 273 2.55 -3.55 -15.19
N MET A 274 3.85 -3.25 -15.06
CA MET A 274 4.30 -1.90 -14.75
C MET A 274 3.97 -0.90 -15.86
N ALA A 275 4.02 -1.32 -17.12
CA ALA A 275 3.64 -0.49 -18.27
C ALA A 275 2.15 -0.09 -18.22
N LEU A 276 1.26 -0.96 -17.72
CA LEU A 276 -0.16 -0.63 -17.55
C LEU A 276 -0.39 0.43 -16.47
N ALA A 277 0.47 0.49 -15.45
CA ALA A 277 0.39 1.45 -14.35
C ALA A 277 1.31 2.67 -14.56
N SER A 278 1.59 3.03 -15.81
CA SER A 278 2.50 4.10 -16.20
C SER A 278 1.76 5.31 -16.77
N TRP A 279 2.38 6.47 -16.67
CA TRP A 279 1.84 7.73 -17.19
C TRP A 279 2.24 7.90 -18.67
N ARG A 280 1.26 7.89 -19.57
CA ARG A 280 1.54 8.12 -20.99
C ARG A 280 2.04 9.54 -21.22
N PRO A 281 3.05 9.77 -22.09
CA PRO A 281 3.57 11.12 -22.34
C PRO A 281 2.52 12.14 -22.76
N SER A 282 1.50 11.75 -23.54
CA SER A 282 0.37 12.60 -23.92
C SER A 282 -0.44 13.09 -22.72
N ALA A 283 -0.46 12.33 -21.63
CA ALA A 283 -1.20 12.70 -20.43
C ALA A 283 -0.62 13.91 -19.69
N TYR A 284 0.67 14.25 -19.91
CA TYR A 284 1.24 15.49 -19.37
C TYR A 284 0.62 16.77 -19.95
N LEU A 285 -0.08 16.67 -21.09
CA LEU A 285 -0.80 17.78 -21.71
C LEU A 285 -2.30 17.81 -21.32
N SER A 286 -2.75 16.90 -20.47
CA SER A 286 -4.15 16.81 -20.06
C SER A 286 -4.51 17.78 -18.94
N SER A 287 -5.78 18.13 -18.85
CA SER A 287 -6.34 18.88 -17.71
C SER A 287 -6.21 18.10 -16.40
N ASP A 288 -6.26 16.77 -16.45
CA ASP A 288 -6.05 15.90 -15.29
C ASP A 288 -4.63 16.07 -14.72
N PHE A 289 -3.60 16.12 -15.56
CA PHE A 289 -2.24 16.40 -15.10
C PHE A 289 -2.12 17.80 -14.47
N VAL A 290 -2.72 18.83 -15.10
CA VAL A 290 -2.69 20.19 -14.57
C VAL A 290 -3.31 20.26 -13.18
N TRP A 291 -4.42 19.57 -12.99
CA TRP A 291 -5.09 19.50 -11.68
C TRP A 291 -4.24 18.72 -10.65
N ARG A 292 -3.73 17.55 -11.03
CA ARG A 292 -2.91 16.69 -10.15
C ARG A 292 -1.60 17.33 -9.73
N ALA A 293 -0.91 17.99 -10.66
CA ALA A 293 0.35 18.68 -10.39
C ALA A 293 0.19 20.04 -9.71
N GLY A 294 -1.02 20.59 -9.74
CA GLY A 294 -1.40 21.86 -9.10
C GLY A 294 -1.46 23.02 -10.07
N VAL A 295 -2.65 23.55 -10.25
CA VAL A 295 -2.97 24.66 -11.17
C VAL A 295 -2.09 25.89 -10.91
N VAL A 296 -1.89 26.25 -9.63
CA VAL A 296 -1.05 27.39 -9.23
C VAL A 296 0.42 27.16 -9.63
N ALA A 297 0.95 25.95 -9.39
CA ALA A 297 2.35 25.65 -9.75
C ALA A 297 2.56 25.75 -11.26
N ILE A 298 1.72 25.08 -12.05
CA ILE A 298 1.83 25.10 -13.52
C ILE A 298 1.60 26.51 -14.06
N GLY A 299 0.59 27.23 -13.57
CA GLY A 299 0.29 28.59 -14.01
C GLY A 299 1.48 29.54 -13.81
N LEU A 300 2.11 29.54 -12.65
CA LEU A 300 3.29 30.36 -12.37
C LEU A 300 4.49 29.97 -13.24
N VAL A 301 4.73 28.68 -13.45
CA VAL A 301 5.81 28.18 -14.29
C VAL A 301 5.60 28.58 -15.76
N VAL A 302 4.39 28.39 -16.28
CA VAL A 302 4.05 28.76 -17.67
C VAL A 302 4.17 30.28 -17.90
N LEU A 303 3.69 31.11 -16.96
CA LEU A 303 3.80 32.56 -17.03
C LEU A 303 5.27 33.02 -17.00
N ASP A 304 6.11 32.40 -16.15
CA ASP A 304 7.53 32.76 -16.09
C ASP A 304 8.26 32.35 -17.37
N LEU A 305 8.02 31.14 -17.89
CA LEU A 305 8.59 30.69 -19.16
C LEU A 305 8.14 31.57 -20.33
N GLY A 306 6.85 31.89 -20.40
CA GLY A 306 6.28 32.81 -21.41
C GLY A 306 6.96 34.18 -21.36
N ARG A 307 7.10 34.76 -20.16
CA ARG A 307 7.80 36.03 -19.97
C ARG A 307 9.27 35.99 -20.46
N ARG A 308 9.99 34.90 -20.15
CA ARG A 308 11.39 34.70 -20.62
C ARG A 308 11.49 34.53 -22.12
N ILE A 309 10.52 33.88 -22.75
CA ILE A 309 10.46 33.73 -24.21
C ILE A 309 10.21 35.09 -24.84
N VAL A 310 9.20 35.85 -24.38
CA VAL A 310 8.89 37.18 -24.91
C VAL A 310 10.08 38.16 -24.76
N SER A 311 10.73 38.15 -23.57
CA SER A 311 11.89 39.02 -23.33
C SER A 311 13.12 38.74 -24.23
N ARG A 312 13.20 37.55 -24.88
CA ARG A 312 14.23 37.24 -25.89
C ARG A 312 13.95 37.90 -27.23
N PHE A 313 12.66 38.11 -27.55
CA PHE A 313 12.25 38.64 -28.85
C PHE A 313 11.91 40.13 -28.80
N THR A 314 11.68 40.68 -27.60
CA THR A 314 11.39 42.10 -27.42
C THR A 314 12.61 42.82 -26.84
N ARG A 315 12.89 44.07 -27.31
CA ARG A 315 13.93 44.94 -26.77
C ARG A 315 13.55 45.57 -25.41
N VAL A 316 12.59 45.00 -24.69
CA VAL A 316 12.24 45.43 -23.34
C VAL A 316 13.43 45.20 -22.42
N ALA A 317 13.76 46.17 -21.60
CA ALA A 317 14.90 46.12 -20.68
C ALA A 317 14.89 44.82 -19.88
N ARG A 318 15.92 43.99 -20.07
CA ARG A 318 16.10 42.73 -19.32
C ARG A 318 16.28 43.09 -17.86
N SER A 319 15.38 42.68 -17.00
CA SER A 319 15.68 42.71 -15.58
C SER A 319 16.78 41.68 -15.25
N GLU A 320 17.59 41.94 -14.23
CA GLU A 320 18.69 41.06 -13.77
C GLU A 320 18.18 39.66 -13.32
N GLY A 321 17.17 39.10 -13.85
CA GLY A 321 16.64 37.77 -13.58
C GLY A 321 16.09 37.05 -14.79
N ASP A 322 16.04 37.75 -15.94
CA ASP A 322 15.44 37.23 -17.19
C ASP A 322 16.43 36.41 -18.06
N GLY A 323 17.63 36.13 -17.54
CA GLY A 323 18.61 35.25 -18.18
C GLY A 323 18.15 33.80 -18.27
N PRO A 324 18.77 32.98 -19.12
CA PRO A 324 18.48 31.54 -19.18
C PRO A 324 18.72 30.89 -17.84
N ILE A 325 17.82 29.95 -17.46
CA ILE A 325 17.99 29.16 -16.25
C ILE A 325 19.28 28.34 -16.41
N GLY A 326 20.30 28.70 -15.65
CA GLY A 326 21.56 27.96 -15.68
C GLY A 326 21.34 26.56 -15.04
N TRP A 327 21.72 25.50 -15.74
CA TRP A 327 21.67 24.14 -15.22
C TRP A 327 22.42 23.97 -13.89
N ARG A 328 23.35 24.88 -13.61
CA ARG A 328 24.12 24.91 -12.34
C ARG A 328 23.38 25.52 -11.16
N SER A 329 22.25 26.19 -11.39
CA SER A 329 21.44 26.76 -10.33
C SER A 329 20.61 25.68 -9.60
N PRO A 330 20.14 25.91 -8.37
CA PRO A 330 19.18 25.01 -7.71
C PRO A 330 17.93 24.76 -8.55
N GLU A 331 17.44 25.80 -9.23
CA GLU A 331 16.29 25.70 -10.13
C GLU A 331 16.58 24.81 -11.35
N GLY A 332 17.77 24.97 -11.96
CA GLY A 332 18.20 24.11 -13.07
C GLY A 332 18.33 22.64 -12.67
N ALA A 333 18.84 22.38 -11.46
CA ALA A 333 18.89 21.04 -10.92
C ALA A 333 17.48 20.45 -10.68
N LEU A 334 16.50 21.26 -10.26
CA LEU A 334 15.10 20.84 -10.14
C LEU A 334 14.46 20.53 -11.49
N TRP A 335 14.79 21.24 -12.57
CA TRP A 335 14.35 20.89 -13.92
C TRP A 335 14.88 19.53 -14.36
N ILE A 336 16.12 19.20 -13.99
CA ILE A 336 16.71 17.87 -14.26
C ILE A 336 15.97 16.79 -13.45
N VAL A 337 15.70 17.03 -12.15
CA VAL A 337 14.92 16.11 -11.31
C VAL A 337 13.51 15.92 -11.86
N LEU A 338 12.84 17.00 -12.29
CA LEU A 338 11.51 16.95 -12.90
C LEU A 338 11.51 16.07 -14.15
N GLY A 339 12.46 16.31 -15.06
CA GLY A 339 12.60 15.51 -16.29
C GLY A 339 12.86 14.03 -16.00
N THR A 340 13.74 13.74 -15.03
CA THR A 340 14.01 12.37 -14.57
C THR A 340 12.75 11.72 -13.99
N ALA A 341 12.03 12.41 -13.10
CA ALA A 341 10.82 11.88 -12.49
C ALA A 341 9.69 11.67 -13.53
N ALA A 342 9.53 12.60 -14.47
CA ALA A 342 8.56 12.48 -15.55
C ALA A 342 8.86 11.28 -16.45
N LEU A 343 10.14 11.07 -16.78
CA LEU A 343 10.59 9.92 -17.56
C LEU A 343 10.33 8.60 -16.83
N LEU A 344 10.61 8.55 -15.53
CA LEU A 344 10.36 7.36 -14.71
C LEU A 344 8.87 7.10 -14.50
N ALA A 345 8.04 8.14 -14.37
CA ALA A 345 6.60 8.01 -14.31
C ALA A 345 6.00 7.44 -15.60
N SER A 346 6.68 7.64 -16.76
CA SER A 346 6.29 7.03 -18.03
C SER A 346 6.56 5.52 -18.09
N GLY A 347 7.20 4.95 -17.06
CA GLY A 347 7.37 3.52 -16.87
C GLY A 347 8.48 2.91 -17.73
N PRO A 348 8.37 1.58 -17.99
CA PRO A 348 9.46 0.85 -18.65
C PRO A 348 9.58 1.13 -20.16
N TYR A 349 8.49 1.51 -20.81
CA TYR A 349 8.47 1.61 -22.27
C TYR A 349 7.79 2.88 -22.77
N LEU A 350 8.31 3.42 -23.85
CA LEU A 350 7.65 4.42 -24.69
C LEU A 350 7.11 3.72 -25.94
N ASP A 351 5.81 3.61 -26.04
CA ASP A 351 5.14 3.04 -27.21
C ASP A 351 4.92 4.15 -28.25
N LEU A 352 5.51 3.98 -29.45
CA LEU A 352 5.36 4.88 -30.60
C LEU A 352 4.38 4.30 -31.62
N PRO A 353 3.81 5.15 -32.51
CA PRO A 353 3.04 4.67 -33.65
C PRO A 353 3.82 3.66 -34.50
N GLY A 354 3.10 2.65 -35.03
CA GLY A 354 3.71 1.57 -35.80
C GLY A 354 4.26 0.42 -34.96
N GLY A 355 3.93 0.36 -33.65
CA GLY A 355 4.32 -0.76 -32.80
C GLY A 355 5.75 -0.74 -32.29
N ILE A 356 6.47 0.39 -32.50
CA ILE A 356 7.84 0.57 -32.01
C ILE A 356 7.80 0.82 -30.50
N ARG A 357 8.49 -0.04 -29.74
CA ARG A 357 8.62 0.06 -28.28
C ARG A 357 10.04 0.38 -27.89
N ILE A 358 10.25 1.55 -27.26
CA ILE A 358 11.57 2.02 -26.80
C ILE A 358 11.68 1.78 -25.30
N PRO A 359 12.71 1.02 -24.83
CA PRO A 359 12.95 0.85 -23.40
C PRO A 359 13.41 2.17 -22.76
N LEU A 360 12.83 2.51 -21.62
CA LEU A 360 13.16 3.68 -20.82
C LEU A 360 14.10 3.32 -19.65
N PRO A 361 14.76 4.30 -19.00
CA PRO A 361 15.66 4.02 -17.85
C PRO A 361 15.03 3.24 -16.70
N TYR A 362 13.70 3.20 -16.63
CA TYR A 362 12.99 2.38 -15.66
C TYR A 362 13.36 0.90 -15.72
N VAL A 363 13.61 0.37 -16.94
CA VAL A 363 14.05 -1.02 -17.15
C VAL A 363 15.38 -1.28 -16.44
N ALA A 364 16.35 -0.37 -16.58
CA ALA A 364 17.63 -0.52 -15.90
C ALA A 364 17.52 -0.47 -14.37
N LEU A 365 16.63 0.38 -13.84
CA LEU A 365 16.38 0.42 -12.40
C LEU A 365 15.69 -0.88 -11.92
N HIS A 366 14.75 -1.40 -12.69
CA HIS A 366 14.08 -2.67 -12.42
C HIS A 366 15.08 -3.83 -12.32
N ASP A 367 16.02 -3.92 -13.26
CA ASP A 367 16.93 -5.06 -13.38
C ASP A 367 18.15 -4.95 -12.43
N TRP A 368 18.60 -3.73 -12.11
CA TRP A 368 19.85 -3.53 -11.39
C TRP A 368 19.69 -3.00 -9.95
N VAL A 369 18.55 -2.39 -9.61
CA VAL A 369 18.36 -1.85 -8.27
C VAL A 369 17.57 -2.83 -7.39
N PRO A 370 18.19 -3.42 -6.36
CA PRO A 370 17.52 -4.38 -5.50
C PRO A 370 16.21 -3.85 -4.93
N GLY A 371 15.12 -4.60 -5.08
CA GLY A 371 13.78 -4.23 -4.62
C GLY A 371 13.00 -3.30 -5.55
N PHE A 372 13.62 -2.74 -6.59
CA PHE A 372 12.91 -1.86 -7.53
C PHE A 372 11.85 -2.60 -8.35
N SER A 373 12.10 -3.88 -8.67
CA SER A 373 11.14 -4.77 -9.34
C SER A 373 9.85 -5.04 -8.55
N SER A 374 9.84 -4.73 -7.25
CA SER A 374 8.62 -4.80 -6.43
C SER A 374 7.78 -3.51 -6.47
N LEU A 375 8.24 -2.43 -7.15
CA LEU A 375 7.54 -1.15 -7.30
C LEU A 375 6.61 -1.16 -8.51
N ARG A 376 5.43 -1.74 -8.38
CA ARG A 376 4.49 -2.01 -9.49
C ARG A 376 3.82 -0.80 -10.17
N VAL A 377 3.95 0.43 -9.62
CA VAL A 377 3.16 1.60 -10.06
C VAL A 377 4.06 2.80 -10.38
N PRO A 378 4.66 2.84 -11.60
CA PRO A 378 5.56 3.93 -12.03
C PRO A 378 4.95 5.31 -12.01
N ILE A 379 3.65 5.46 -12.33
CA ILE A 379 2.92 6.74 -12.33
C ILE A 379 3.11 7.54 -11.03
N ARG A 380 3.39 6.88 -9.91
CA ARG A 380 3.58 7.54 -8.61
C ARG A 380 4.78 8.50 -8.58
N PHE A 381 5.75 8.40 -9.52
CA PHE A 381 6.80 9.41 -9.68
C PHE A 381 6.26 10.82 -10.00
N VAL A 382 4.99 10.95 -10.42
CA VAL A 382 4.31 12.25 -10.58
C VAL A 382 4.31 13.07 -9.27
N ILE A 383 4.43 12.43 -8.10
CA ILE A 383 4.62 13.12 -6.81
C ILE A 383 5.89 13.99 -6.84
N VAL A 384 6.99 13.46 -7.39
CA VAL A 384 8.27 14.18 -7.51
C VAL A 384 8.20 15.26 -8.60
N VAL A 385 7.43 15.01 -9.67
CA VAL A 385 7.14 16.04 -10.69
C VAL A 385 6.41 17.22 -10.05
N ALA A 386 5.34 16.97 -9.27
CA ALA A 386 4.58 18.01 -8.57
C ALA A 386 5.46 18.76 -7.55
N LEU A 387 6.30 18.06 -6.81
CA LEU A 387 7.27 18.66 -5.88
C LEU A 387 8.23 19.60 -6.60
N SER A 388 8.80 19.17 -7.71
CA SER A 388 9.74 19.99 -8.50
C SER A 388 9.05 21.22 -9.09
N LEU A 389 7.83 21.06 -9.64
CA LEU A 389 7.00 22.17 -10.13
C LEU A 389 6.67 23.17 -9.04
N ALA A 390 6.33 22.71 -7.84
CA ALA A 390 6.04 23.59 -6.70
C ALA A 390 7.26 24.45 -6.30
N ALA A 391 8.45 23.86 -6.27
CA ALA A 391 9.68 24.60 -6.01
C ALA A 391 9.98 25.62 -7.10
N ILE A 392 9.89 25.21 -8.38
CA ILE A 392 10.13 26.08 -9.55
C ILE A 392 9.11 27.24 -9.56
N ALA A 393 7.85 26.98 -9.23
CA ALA A 393 6.82 28.01 -9.09
C ALA A 393 7.16 29.05 -8.01
N GLY A 394 7.74 28.60 -6.89
CA GLY A 394 8.27 29.52 -5.87
C GLY A 394 9.37 30.44 -6.40
N PHE A 395 10.31 29.91 -7.18
CA PHE A 395 11.33 30.73 -7.86
C PHE A 395 10.71 31.68 -8.87
N ALA A 396 9.74 31.23 -9.67
CA ALA A 396 9.00 32.05 -10.61
C ALA A 396 8.26 33.21 -9.92
N PHE A 397 7.55 32.94 -8.81
CA PHE A 397 6.88 33.96 -8.03
C PHE A 397 7.87 34.97 -7.43
N ALA A 398 9.01 34.50 -6.90
CA ALA A 398 10.04 35.41 -6.35
C ALA A 398 10.54 36.40 -7.42
N ARG A 399 10.78 35.95 -8.65
CA ARG A 399 11.19 36.80 -9.76
C ARG A 399 10.09 37.76 -10.19
N ALA A 400 8.86 37.24 -10.37
CA ALA A 400 7.75 38.03 -10.86
C ALA A 400 7.38 39.19 -9.89
N THR A 401 7.63 39.00 -8.59
CA THR A 401 7.25 39.96 -7.55
C THR A 401 8.42 40.70 -6.94
N ARG A 402 9.62 40.61 -7.54
CA ARG A 402 10.86 41.18 -6.98
C ARG A 402 10.72 42.65 -6.62
N ASP A 403 10.12 43.43 -7.49
CA ASP A 403 10.00 44.89 -7.38
C ASP A 403 8.69 45.33 -6.72
N TRP A 404 7.86 44.35 -6.26
CA TRP A 404 6.59 44.68 -5.61
C TRP A 404 6.80 45.13 -4.16
N PRO A 405 5.96 46.04 -3.67
CA PRO A 405 5.92 46.35 -2.24
C PRO A 405 5.69 45.08 -1.41
N PRO A 406 6.33 44.96 -0.22
CA PRO A 406 6.20 43.75 0.61
C PRO A 406 4.77 43.38 0.96
N ARG A 407 3.90 44.36 1.19
CA ARG A 407 2.46 44.12 1.49
C ARG A 407 1.73 43.50 0.29
N LEU A 408 1.94 44.02 -0.92
CA LEU A 408 1.31 43.51 -2.14
C LEU A 408 1.81 42.07 -2.44
N ARG A 409 3.11 41.81 -2.26
CA ARG A 409 3.70 40.48 -2.39
C ARG A 409 3.09 39.48 -1.41
N ALA A 410 2.87 39.89 -0.16
CA ALA A 410 2.25 39.05 0.86
C ALA A 410 0.78 38.76 0.52
N LEU A 411 0.01 39.77 0.10
CA LEU A 411 -1.38 39.60 -0.34
C LEU A 411 -1.50 38.64 -1.52
N ALA A 412 -0.64 38.80 -2.54
CA ALA A 412 -0.61 37.88 -3.69
C ALA A 412 -0.26 36.46 -3.28
N ALA A 413 0.67 36.29 -2.34
CA ALA A 413 1.02 34.97 -1.82
C ALA A 413 -0.17 34.32 -1.09
N VAL A 414 -0.86 35.05 -0.23
CA VAL A 414 -2.07 34.55 0.47
C VAL A 414 -3.18 34.20 -0.54
N ALA A 415 -3.41 35.04 -1.53
CA ALA A 415 -4.38 34.76 -2.59
C ALA A 415 -4.05 33.48 -3.38
N LEU A 416 -2.77 33.24 -3.71
CA LEU A 416 -2.34 32.02 -4.40
C LEU A 416 -2.43 30.80 -3.48
N VAL A 417 -2.17 30.93 -2.19
CA VAL A 417 -2.41 29.85 -1.21
C VAL A 417 -3.89 29.48 -1.16
N ALA A 418 -4.76 30.50 -1.09
CA ALA A 418 -6.21 30.28 -1.09
C ALA A 418 -6.68 29.62 -2.40
N LEU A 419 -6.14 30.06 -3.54
CA LEU A 419 -6.43 29.48 -4.85
C LEU A 419 -5.95 28.02 -4.95
N ALA A 420 -4.74 27.72 -4.44
CA ALA A 420 -4.23 26.35 -4.41
C ALA A 420 -5.10 25.44 -3.52
N ALA A 421 -5.47 25.91 -2.33
CA ALA A 421 -6.32 25.19 -1.40
C ALA A 421 -7.73 24.95 -1.98
N PHE A 422 -8.33 25.97 -2.59
CA PHE A 422 -9.63 25.85 -3.25
C PHE A 422 -9.57 24.89 -4.45
N GLY A 423 -8.55 25.00 -5.30
CA GLY A 423 -8.37 24.15 -6.49
C GLY A 423 -8.07 22.68 -6.15
N ALA A 424 -7.55 22.41 -4.96
CA ALA A 424 -7.30 21.05 -4.49
C ALA A 424 -8.52 20.44 -3.77
N ALA A 425 -9.48 21.26 -3.31
CA ALA A 425 -10.62 20.77 -2.56
C ALA A 425 -11.50 19.86 -3.44
N PRO A 426 -11.87 18.66 -2.95
CA PRO A 426 -12.72 17.74 -3.71
C PRO A 426 -14.17 18.27 -3.80
N HIS A 427 -14.78 18.23 -4.99
CA HIS A 427 -16.14 18.69 -5.23
C HIS A 427 -16.91 17.72 -6.14
N PRO A 428 -17.91 16.96 -5.66
CA PRO A 428 -18.23 16.72 -4.24
C PRO A 428 -17.14 15.91 -3.55
N ALA A 429 -17.05 16.04 -2.24
CA ALA A 429 -16.17 15.19 -1.42
C ALA A 429 -16.98 13.98 -0.94
N PRO A 430 -16.88 12.80 -1.57
CA PRO A 430 -17.59 11.61 -1.11
C PRO A 430 -17.06 11.20 0.26
N VAL A 431 -17.97 10.82 1.15
CA VAL A 431 -17.65 10.37 2.51
C VAL A 431 -18.36 9.06 2.86
N MET A 432 -17.83 8.34 3.82
CA MET A 432 -18.44 7.13 4.40
C MET A 432 -18.31 7.16 5.93
N ALA A 433 -19.19 6.41 6.62
CA ALA A 433 -19.12 6.28 8.07
C ALA A 433 -17.88 5.47 8.48
N ALA A 434 -17.19 5.94 9.51
CA ALA A 434 -16.03 5.24 10.07
C ALA A 434 -16.43 4.07 10.99
N ASN A 435 -17.61 4.15 11.63
CA ASN A 435 -18.09 3.20 12.64
C ASN A 435 -17.08 2.97 13.77
N LEU A 436 -16.46 4.04 14.23
CA LEU A 436 -15.44 4.07 15.29
C LEU A 436 -15.82 5.08 16.38
N GLY A 437 -15.16 5.02 17.52
CA GLY A 437 -15.44 5.89 18.65
C GLY A 437 -16.83 5.58 19.26
N GLU A 438 -17.69 6.59 19.36
CA GLU A 438 -19.06 6.41 19.89
C GLU A 438 -19.92 5.54 18.96
N ALA A 439 -19.69 5.57 17.65
CA ALA A 439 -20.37 4.77 16.65
C ALA A 439 -19.83 3.32 16.54
N THR A 440 -18.86 2.91 17.36
CA THR A 440 -18.33 1.54 17.38
C THR A 440 -19.44 0.55 17.71
N PRO A 441 -19.67 -0.49 16.89
CA PRO A 441 -20.66 -1.52 17.18
C PRO A 441 -20.44 -2.17 18.55
N PRO A 442 -21.52 -2.48 19.28
CA PRO A 442 -21.44 -2.98 20.67
C PRO A 442 -20.59 -4.25 20.81
N VAL A 443 -20.58 -5.11 19.80
CA VAL A 443 -19.81 -6.36 19.81
C VAL A 443 -18.30 -6.13 20.05
N TYR A 444 -17.73 -5.08 19.49
CA TYR A 444 -16.29 -4.80 19.67
C TYR A 444 -15.96 -4.27 21.07
N ARG A 445 -16.87 -3.51 21.68
CA ARG A 445 -16.76 -3.14 23.10
C ARG A 445 -16.93 -4.35 24.03
N TRP A 446 -17.81 -5.25 23.69
CA TRP A 446 -17.96 -6.51 24.40
C TRP A 446 -16.68 -7.36 24.32
N LEU A 447 -16.10 -7.51 23.12
CA LEU A 447 -14.81 -8.20 22.92
C LEU A 447 -13.66 -7.55 23.73
N ALA A 448 -13.65 -6.22 23.83
CA ALA A 448 -12.65 -5.51 24.63
C ALA A 448 -12.76 -5.80 26.12
N ALA A 449 -13.99 -6.03 26.63
CA ALA A 449 -14.27 -6.33 28.03
C ALA A 449 -14.03 -7.80 28.41
N GLN A 450 -13.82 -8.71 27.44
CA GLN A 450 -13.60 -10.12 27.76
C GLN A 450 -12.23 -10.34 28.38
N GLU A 451 -12.17 -11.17 29.41
CA GLU A 451 -10.93 -11.59 30.06
C GLU A 451 -10.21 -12.69 29.25
N GLY A 452 -8.91 -12.80 29.47
CA GLY A 452 -8.05 -13.83 28.89
C GLY A 452 -7.64 -13.56 27.43
N ALA A 453 -6.62 -14.30 26.99
CA ALA A 453 -6.13 -14.30 25.62
C ALA A 453 -7.03 -15.12 24.70
N GLY A 454 -6.84 -14.95 23.38
CA GLY A 454 -7.50 -15.73 22.34
C GLY A 454 -7.83 -14.88 21.13
N ALA A 455 -7.77 -15.53 19.97
CA ALA A 455 -8.00 -14.87 18.69
C ALA A 455 -9.48 -14.80 18.34
N VAL A 456 -9.79 -13.83 17.50
CA VAL A 456 -11.14 -13.58 16.96
C VAL A 456 -11.14 -13.89 15.47
N LEU A 457 -12.24 -14.45 14.99
CA LEU A 457 -12.54 -14.61 13.57
C LEU A 457 -13.87 -13.94 13.26
N GLU A 458 -13.89 -13.07 12.26
CA GLU A 458 -15.08 -12.39 11.74
C GLU A 458 -15.61 -13.10 10.50
N ILE A 459 -16.92 -13.34 10.44
CA ILE A 459 -17.61 -14.01 9.32
C ILE A 459 -18.72 -13.08 8.77
N PRO A 460 -18.83 -12.93 7.43
CA PRO A 460 -18.05 -13.61 6.38
C PRO A 460 -16.59 -13.14 6.35
N GLY A 461 -15.68 -14.11 6.37
CA GLY A 461 -14.23 -13.86 6.31
C GLY A 461 -13.69 -13.84 4.89
N GLN A 462 -12.35 -13.81 4.79
CA GLN A 462 -11.65 -13.88 3.52
C GLN A 462 -11.65 -15.32 3.00
N THR A 463 -12.18 -15.53 1.82
CA THR A 463 -12.23 -16.83 1.15
C THR A 463 -11.37 -16.90 -0.10
N THR A 464 -11.02 -15.72 -0.64
CA THR A 464 -10.04 -15.52 -1.70
C THR A 464 -9.10 -14.39 -1.29
N LEU A 465 -7.87 -14.36 -1.77
CA LEU A 465 -6.91 -13.32 -1.43
C LEU A 465 -6.96 -12.11 -2.39
N GLN A 466 -7.89 -12.10 -3.35
CA GLN A 466 -7.92 -11.14 -4.46
C GLN A 466 -9.26 -10.42 -4.65
N ASP A 467 -10.32 -10.80 -3.92
CA ASP A 467 -11.62 -10.15 -4.04
C ASP A 467 -11.64 -8.80 -3.33
N VAL A 468 -12.00 -7.74 -4.06
CA VAL A 468 -12.01 -6.36 -3.55
C VAL A 468 -13.06 -6.17 -2.47
N GLY A 469 -14.23 -6.83 -2.58
CA GLY A 469 -15.30 -6.75 -1.58
C GLY A 469 -14.89 -7.41 -0.26
N GLU A 470 -14.22 -8.58 -0.34
CA GLU A 470 -13.65 -9.24 0.83
C GLU A 470 -12.55 -8.39 1.48
N ASN A 471 -11.68 -7.76 0.67
CA ASN A 471 -10.61 -6.89 1.17
C ASN A 471 -11.19 -5.67 1.90
N LEU A 472 -12.21 -5.03 1.33
CA LEU A 472 -12.91 -3.92 1.97
C LEU A 472 -13.55 -4.34 3.31
N ARG A 473 -14.20 -5.52 3.35
CA ARG A 473 -14.81 -6.07 4.56
C ARG A 473 -13.76 -6.37 5.63
N ASN A 474 -12.67 -7.06 5.26
CA ASN A 474 -11.58 -7.35 6.20
C ASN A 474 -10.90 -6.07 6.69
N GLY A 475 -10.75 -5.06 5.84
CA GLY A 475 -10.27 -3.73 6.25
C GLY A 475 -11.14 -3.11 7.37
N ARG A 476 -12.48 -3.22 7.26
CA ARG A 476 -13.40 -2.78 8.33
C ARG A 476 -13.20 -3.56 9.63
N TYR A 477 -13.05 -4.88 9.57
CA TYR A 477 -12.77 -5.71 10.75
C TYR A 477 -11.44 -5.34 11.40
N MET A 478 -10.40 -5.13 10.60
CA MET A 478 -9.08 -4.68 11.08
C MET A 478 -9.18 -3.36 11.84
N VAL A 479 -9.89 -2.37 11.29
CA VAL A 479 -10.08 -1.08 11.94
C VAL A 479 -10.93 -1.23 13.21
N ALA A 480 -11.98 -2.04 13.18
CA ALA A 480 -12.79 -2.33 14.36
C ALA A 480 -11.98 -3.02 15.48
N SER A 481 -11.01 -3.87 15.10
CA SER A 481 -10.10 -4.54 16.05
C SER A 481 -9.25 -3.56 16.86
N THR A 482 -9.09 -2.32 16.41
CA THR A 482 -8.41 -1.27 17.19
C THR A 482 -9.15 -0.88 18.49
N THR A 483 -10.37 -1.34 18.65
CA THR A 483 -11.14 -1.18 19.91
C THR A 483 -10.72 -2.19 20.98
N HIS A 484 -10.35 -3.42 20.59
CA HIS A 484 -10.03 -4.50 21.53
C HIS A 484 -8.59 -5.04 21.41
N TRP A 485 -7.88 -4.77 20.32
CA TRP A 485 -6.51 -5.19 20.02
C TRP A 485 -6.23 -6.70 20.10
N ARG A 486 -7.29 -7.55 20.16
CA ARG A 486 -7.14 -9.00 20.15
C ARG A 486 -6.60 -9.47 18.82
N PRO A 487 -5.84 -10.59 18.80
CA PRO A 487 -5.43 -11.22 17.55
C PRO A 487 -6.63 -11.53 16.67
N LEU A 488 -6.52 -11.25 15.37
CA LEU A 488 -7.57 -11.44 14.38
C LEU A 488 -7.08 -12.42 13.32
N LEU A 489 -7.85 -13.48 13.04
CA LEU A 489 -7.51 -14.41 11.96
C LEU A 489 -7.70 -13.76 10.58
N ASN A 490 -8.67 -12.87 10.49
CA ASN A 490 -8.89 -12.04 9.30
C ASN A 490 -7.70 -11.10 9.04
N GLY A 491 -7.59 -10.64 7.79
CA GLY A 491 -6.60 -9.65 7.44
C GLY A 491 -6.73 -9.15 6.00
N TRP A 492 -6.18 -7.98 5.76
CA TRP A 492 -5.97 -7.40 4.43
C TRP A 492 -4.61 -6.71 4.41
N THR A 493 -3.84 -6.98 3.37
CA THR A 493 -2.56 -6.30 3.10
C THR A 493 -2.19 -6.49 1.64
N ALA A 494 -1.30 -5.66 1.10
CA ALA A 494 -0.87 -5.76 -0.29
C ALA A 494 -0.14 -7.09 -0.59
N TYR A 495 0.51 -7.65 0.41
CA TYR A 495 1.25 -8.92 0.35
C TYR A 495 0.87 -9.77 1.56
N PRO A 496 -0.17 -10.61 1.45
CA PRO A 496 -0.58 -11.46 2.57
C PRO A 496 0.50 -12.48 2.93
N PRO A 497 0.56 -12.89 4.20
CA PRO A 497 1.51 -13.93 4.61
C PRO A 497 1.19 -15.27 3.92
N PRO A 498 2.18 -16.15 3.72
CA PRO A 498 1.97 -17.43 3.05
C PRO A 498 0.86 -18.30 3.66
N SER A 499 0.66 -18.22 4.99
CA SER A 499 -0.41 -18.92 5.70
C SER A 499 -1.83 -18.46 5.35
N ALA A 500 -1.99 -17.27 4.80
CA ALA A 500 -3.32 -16.71 4.50
C ALA A 500 -4.16 -17.63 3.59
N GLY A 501 -3.51 -18.36 2.67
CA GLY A 501 -4.18 -19.33 1.80
C GLY A 501 -4.84 -20.48 2.55
N PHE A 502 -4.16 -21.02 3.56
CA PHE A 502 -4.70 -22.07 4.43
C PHE A 502 -5.91 -21.56 5.23
N PHE A 503 -5.77 -20.40 5.88
CA PHE A 503 -6.87 -19.81 6.65
C PHE A 503 -8.06 -19.46 5.77
N ALA A 504 -7.85 -18.92 4.57
CA ALA A 504 -8.91 -18.64 3.62
C ALA A 504 -9.67 -19.90 3.20
N ALA A 505 -8.96 -21.02 2.98
CA ALA A 505 -9.58 -22.32 2.67
C ALA A 505 -10.44 -22.83 3.83
N ALA A 506 -9.93 -22.78 5.07
CA ALA A 506 -10.65 -23.21 6.24
C ALA A 506 -11.86 -22.31 6.55
N ILE A 507 -11.71 -21.00 6.49
CA ILE A 507 -12.81 -20.03 6.71
C ILE A 507 -13.95 -20.25 5.70
N ARG A 508 -13.63 -20.53 4.43
CA ARG A 508 -14.61 -20.82 3.40
C ARG A 508 -15.51 -22.00 3.74
N ASP A 509 -14.95 -23.01 4.42
CA ASP A 509 -15.64 -24.26 4.73
C ASP A 509 -16.35 -24.26 6.08
N LEU A 510 -16.23 -23.17 6.87
CA LEU A 510 -17.01 -23.01 8.10
C LEU A 510 -18.52 -22.99 7.79
N PRO A 511 -19.33 -23.49 8.73
CA PRO A 511 -19.02 -24.03 10.07
C PRO A 511 -18.77 -25.55 10.09
N SER A 512 -18.23 -26.16 9.05
CA SER A 512 -17.95 -27.60 9.07
C SER A 512 -16.99 -27.97 10.20
N PRO A 513 -17.21 -29.13 10.88
CA PRO A 513 -16.34 -29.56 11.98
C PRO A 513 -14.88 -29.71 11.59
N THR A 514 -14.59 -30.15 10.37
CA THR A 514 -13.22 -30.29 9.86
C THR A 514 -12.52 -28.93 9.69
N ALA A 515 -13.25 -27.92 9.18
CA ALA A 515 -12.71 -26.57 9.04
C ALA A 515 -12.48 -25.91 10.40
N LEU A 516 -13.43 -26.09 11.33
CA LEU A 516 -13.28 -25.59 12.69
C LEU A 516 -12.08 -26.24 13.40
N ALA A 517 -11.91 -27.56 13.28
CA ALA A 517 -10.76 -28.28 13.85
C ALA A 517 -9.43 -27.75 13.27
N ALA A 518 -9.35 -27.55 11.95
CA ALA A 518 -8.17 -27.01 11.28
C ALA A 518 -7.81 -25.61 11.81
N LEU A 519 -8.79 -24.73 12.00
CA LEU A 519 -8.57 -23.38 12.56
C LEU A 519 -8.14 -23.42 14.02
N VAL A 520 -8.78 -24.26 14.85
CA VAL A 520 -8.46 -24.43 16.28
C VAL A 520 -7.08 -25.01 16.47
N ASP A 521 -6.69 -25.99 15.64
CA ASP A 521 -5.35 -26.59 15.69
C ASP A 521 -4.26 -25.62 15.24
N ALA A 522 -4.57 -24.77 14.23
CA ALA A 522 -3.63 -23.82 13.67
C ALA A 522 -3.51 -22.48 14.44
N SER A 523 -4.43 -22.19 15.34
CA SER A 523 -4.45 -20.92 16.08
C SER A 523 -5.01 -21.12 17.50
N ASP A 524 -5.02 -20.05 18.31
CA ASP A 524 -5.72 -19.97 19.57
C ASP A 524 -7.10 -19.31 19.40
N LEU A 525 -7.83 -19.70 18.36
CA LEU A 525 -9.17 -19.19 18.05
C LEU A 525 -10.12 -19.41 19.25
N ARG A 526 -10.68 -18.32 19.72
CA ARG A 526 -11.57 -18.31 20.89
C ARG A 526 -12.98 -17.82 20.57
N TRP A 527 -13.08 -16.82 19.69
CA TRP A 527 -14.35 -16.18 19.36
C TRP A 527 -14.58 -16.18 17.85
N ILE A 528 -15.80 -16.52 17.43
CA ILE A 528 -16.26 -16.32 16.05
C ILE A 528 -17.43 -15.34 16.09
N VAL A 529 -17.26 -14.21 15.38
CA VAL A 529 -18.28 -13.17 15.24
C VAL A 529 -18.93 -13.32 13.88
N VAL A 530 -20.23 -13.55 13.84
CA VAL A 530 -20.97 -13.79 12.59
C VAL A 530 -21.93 -12.65 12.32
N HIS A 531 -21.67 -11.90 11.24
CA HIS A 531 -22.53 -10.82 10.75
C HIS A 531 -23.60 -11.40 9.83
N ARG A 532 -24.74 -11.78 10.38
CA ARG A 532 -25.81 -12.49 9.66
C ARG A 532 -26.35 -11.69 8.46
N GLY A 533 -26.45 -10.38 8.58
CA GLY A 533 -26.89 -9.50 7.51
C GLY A 533 -25.94 -9.41 6.31
N GLU A 534 -24.68 -9.85 6.46
CA GLU A 534 -23.67 -9.86 5.40
C GLU A 534 -23.50 -11.26 4.76
N LEU A 535 -24.15 -12.30 5.30
CA LEU A 535 -24.05 -13.65 4.76
C LEU A 535 -24.83 -13.79 3.46
N THR A 536 -24.27 -14.54 2.53
CA THR A 536 -25.02 -15.04 1.36
C THR A 536 -26.09 -16.03 1.83
N LYS A 537 -27.14 -16.25 1.03
CA LYS A 537 -28.20 -17.23 1.36
C LYS A 537 -27.65 -18.60 1.74
N ARG A 538 -26.67 -19.10 0.98
CA ARG A 538 -26.04 -20.41 1.25
C ARG A 538 -25.24 -20.43 2.55
N GLU A 539 -24.56 -19.34 2.86
CA GLU A 539 -23.85 -19.21 4.15
C GLU A 539 -24.84 -19.15 5.32
N ALA A 540 -25.90 -18.36 5.20
CA ALA A 540 -26.94 -18.27 6.21
C ALA A 540 -27.59 -19.63 6.48
N GLU A 541 -27.87 -20.43 5.43
CA GLU A 541 -28.38 -21.80 5.58
C GLU A 541 -27.40 -22.72 6.34
N ARG A 542 -26.07 -22.59 6.08
CA ARG A 542 -25.06 -23.36 6.81
C ARG A 542 -24.94 -22.95 8.29
N TRP A 543 -25.02 -21.65 8.58
CA TRP A 543 -24.93 -21.12 9.93
C TRP A 543 -26.24 -21.26 10.74
N ALA A 544 -27.35 -21.61 10.10
CA ALA A 544 -28.62 -21.93 10.76
C ALA A 544 -28.70 -23.39 11.25
N GLY A 545 -27.80 -24.26 10.83
CA GLY A 545 -27.76 -25.67 11.18
C GLY A 545 -27.07 -25.92 12.53
N PRO A 546 -26.87 -27.21 12.88
CA PRO A 546 -26.07 -27.57 14.05
C PRO A 546 -24.62 -27.07 13.93
N LEU A 547 -24.12 -26.50 15.03
CA LEU A 547 -22.77 -25.91 15.10
C LEU A 547 -21.90 -26.63 16.14
N PRO A 548 -21.51 -27.90 15.93
CA PRO A 548 -20.71 -28.64 16.88
C PRO A 548 -19.37 -27.96 17.14
N GLY A 549 -18.98 -27.80 18.39
CA GLY A 549 -17.78 -27.12 18.81
C GLY A 549 -17.89 -25.60 18.91
N LEU A 550 -19.11 -25.05 18.72
CA LEU A 550 -19.43 -23.63 18.89
C LEU A 550 -20.59 -23.46 19.83
N GLU A 551 -20.51 -22.50 20.74
CA GLU A 551 -21.55 -22.10 21.66
C GLU A 551 -21.92 -20.62 21.45
N LEU A 552 -23.18 -20.32 21.20
CA LEU A 552 -23.67 -18.94 21.10
C LEU A 552 -23.62 -18.30 22.49
N VAL A 553 -22.79 -17.31 22.68
CA VAL A 553 -22.58 -16.63 23.96
C VAL A 553 -23.22 -15.26 24.05
N GLU A 554 -23.39 -14.57 22.91
CA GLU A 554 -23.97 -13.23 22.89
C GLU A 554 -24.57 -12.89 21.53
N ARG A 555 -25.52 -11.94 21.49
CA ARG A 555 -26.16 -11.46 20.26
C ARG A 555 -26.36 -9.95 20.28
N PHE A 556 -25.90 -9.28 19.23
CA PHE A 556 -26.01 -7.83 19.04
C PHE A 556 -26.74 -7.52 17.72
N GLY A 557 -28.07 -7.47 17.77
CA GLY A 557 -28.87 -7.26 16.56
C GLY A 557 -28.72 -8.40 15.56
N ASP A 558 -28.07 -8.13 14.42
CA ASP A 558 -27.76 -9.12 13.37
C ASP A 558 -26.37 -9.76 13.51
N VAL A 559 -25.68 -9.51 14.62
CA VAL A 559 -24.35 -10.06 14.89
C VAL A 559 -24.42 -11.10 16.01
N ASP A 560 -24.02 -12.33 15.74
CA ASP A 560 -23.92 -13.42 16.71
C ASP A 560 -22.45 -13.64 17.10
N VAL A 561 -22.20 -13.89 18.39
CA VAL A 561 -20.88 -14.22 18.91
C VAL A 561 -20.89 -15.66 19.44
N TYR A 562 -20.00 -16.47 18.88
CA TYR A 562 -19.81 -17.86 19.31
C TYR A 562 -18.49 -18.01 20.06
N ALA A 563 -18.52 -18.69 21.20
CA ALA A 563 -17.34 -19.21 21.85
C ALA A 563 -16.94 -20.54 21.19
N VAL A 564 -15.66 -20.74 20.97
CA VAL A 564 -15.13 -22.00 20.47
C VAL A 564 -14.93 -22.95 21.65
N THR A 565 -15.69 -24.04 21.67
CA THR A 565 -15.64 -25.09 22.71
C THR A 565 -14.85 -26.32 22.25
N GLN A 566 -14.52 -26.40 20.97
CA GLN A 566 -13.73 -27.50 20.41
C GLN A 566 -12.32 -27.51 20.97
N ALA A 567 -11.92 -28.65 21.53
CA ALA A 567 -10.56 -28.85 22.01
C ALA A 567 -9.58 -28.96 20.82
N ARG A 568 -8.37 -28.44 21.03
CA ARG A 568 -7.24 -28.62 20.12
C ARG A 568 -6.85 -30.10 20.08
N THR A 569 -6.84 -30.71 18.90
CA THR A 569 -6.49 -32.13 18.72
C THR A 569 -4.99 -32.33 18.46
N ARG A 570 -4.40 -31.40 17.70
CA ARG A 570 -2.96 -31.34 17.45
C ARG A 570 -2.53 -29.90 17.42
N PRO A 571 -1.54 -29.48 18.23
CA PRO A 571 -0.94 -28.18 18.05
C PRO A 571 -0.37 -28.06 16.63
N TRP A 572 -0.70 -27.00 15.96
CA TRP A 572 -0.23 -26.64 14.62
C TRP A 572 1.30 -26.86 14.45
N ARG A 573 2.10 -26.52 15.46
CA ARG A 573 3.56 -26.72 15.44
C ARG A 573 3.96 -28.18 15.30
N GLU A 574 3.19 -29.11 15.86
CA GLU A 574 3.46 -30.54 15.75
C GLU A 574 3.09 -31.11 14.37
N GLN A 575 2.17 -30.47 13.66
CA GLN A 575 1.76 -30.93 12.33
C GLN A 575 2.66 -30.40 11.21
N ILE A 576 3.16 -29.18 11.34
CA ILE A 576 3.81 -28.45 10.23
C ILE A 576 5.29 -28.23 10.45
N LEU A 577 5.75 -27.95 11.68
CA LEU A 577 7.16 -27.76 11.96
C LEU A 577 8.04 -29.01 11.70
N PRO A 578 7.59 -30.25 11.90
CA PRO A 578 8.39 -31.42 11.52
C PRO A 578 8.68 -31.51 10.02
N ARG A 579 7.94 -30.76 9.19
CA ARG A 579 8.13 -30.72 7.73
C ARG A 579 9.01 -29.56 7.27
N SER A 580 9.43 -28.70 8.19
CA SER A 580 10.25 -27.55 7.88
C SER A 580 11.58 -27.62 8.61
N GLU A 581 12.67 -27.45 7.88
CA GLU A 581 13.99 -27.16 8.46
C GLU A 581 14.12 -25.70 8.90
N ALA A 582 13.00 -24.97 9.00
CA ALA A 582 12.97 -23.56 9.36
C ALA A 582 13.29 -23.37 10.85
N PRO A 583 14.03 -22.32 11.22
CA PRO A 583 14.30 -22.01 12.62
C PRO A 583 13.01 -21.80 13.41
N ALA A 584 13.04 -22.12 14.68
CA ALA A 584 11.88 -22.08 15.60
C ALA A 584 11.17 -20.72 15.74
N THR A 585 11.72 -19.67 15.18
CA THR A 585 11.17 -18.31 15.13
C THR A 585 10.17 -18.09 13.98
N ASP A 586 10.12 -18.99 13.00
CA ASP A 586 9.27 -18.87 11.81
C ASP A 586 8.07 -19.81 11.91
N THR A 587 7.11 -19.43 12.67
CA THR A 587 6.01 -20.28 13.13
C THR A 587 5.06 -20.76 12.06
N LEU A 588 4.95 -20.08 10.92
CA LEU A 588 4.04 -20.44 9.82
C LEU A 588 4.71 -20.39 8.45
N GLU A 589 5.93 -19.94 8.35
CA GLU A 589 6.55 -19.59 7.08
C GLU A 589 7.74 -20.49 6.78
N GLY A 590 7.56 -21.66 6.28
CA GLY A 590 8.75 -22.37 5.88
C GLY A 590 8.66 -23.87 5.63
N ALA A 591 7.48 -24.45 5.73
CA ALA A 591 7.30 -25.87 5.42
C ALA A 591 7.37 -26.10 3.92
N SER A 592 8.52 -26.44 3.39
CA SER A 592 8.68 -27.10 2.09
C SER A 592 8.74 -28.60 2.32
N THR A 593 7.89 -29.37 1.62
CA THR A 593 7.99 -30.83 1.63
C THR A 593 8.73 -31.31 0.40
N ALA A 594 9.58 -32.31 0.53
CA ALA A 594 10.21 -32.95 -0.61
C ALA A 594 9.16 -33.59 -1.54
N PRO A 595 9.43 -33.70 -2.84
CA PRO A 595 8.56 -34.45 -3.73
C PRO A 595 8.34 -35.87 -3.20
N LEU A 596 7.08 -36.31 -3.17
CA LEU A 596 6.73 -37.69 -2.83
C LEU A 596 7.32 -38.65 -3.87
N ALA A 597 7.76 -39.80 -3.42
CA ALA A 597 8.13 -40.88 -4.31
C ALA A 597 6.98 -41.29 -5.21
N ASP A 598 7.24 -41.76 -6.42
CA ASP A 598 6.20 -42.12 -7.40
C ASP A 598 5.20 -43.16 -6.86
N ALA A 599 5.68 -44.09 -6.02
CA ALA A 599 4.84 -45.07 -5.34
C ALA A 599 3.81 -44.43 -4.40
N CYS A 600 4.13 -43.26 -3.85
CA CYS A 600 3.25 -42.49 -2.96
C CYS A 600 2.29 -41.57 -3.72
N ARG A 601 2.54 -41.31 -5.00
CA ARG A 601 1.77 -40.43 -5.85
C ARG A 601 0.71 -41.17 -6.65
N ARG A 602 -0.06 -42.03 -5.98
CA ARG A 602 -1.17 -42.79 -6.56
C ARG A 602 -2.47 -42.41 -5.87
N GLY A 603 -3.51 -42.11 -6.65
CA GLY A 603 -4.83 -41.79 -6.11
C GLY A 603 -5.82 -41.34 -7.19
N ALA A 604 -6.99 -40.94 -6.74
CA ALA A 604 -8.10 -40.61 -7.60
C ALA A 604 -8.89 -39.42 -7.10
N ILE A 605 -9.52 -38.69 -8.03
CA ILE A 605 -10.66 -37.81 -7.75
C ILE A 605 -11.91 -38.67 -7.85
N VAL A 606 -12.52 -38.99 -6.70
CA VAL A 606 -13.63 -39.96 -6.61
C VAL A 606 -14.97 -39.31 -6.93
N ALA A 607 -15.12 -38.06 -6.57
CA ALA A 607 -16.29 -37.25 -6.85
C ALA A 607 -15.92 -35.82 -7.14
N LEU A 608 -16.60 -35.21 -8.11
CA LEU A 608 -16.47 -33.79 -8.46
C LEU A 608 -17.84 -33.26 -8.86
N ASP A 609 -18.36 -32.32 -8.06
CA ASP A 609 -19.64 -31.66 -8.31
C ASP A 609 -19.41 -30.38 -9.12
N VAL A 610 -19.81 -30.40 -10.39
CA VAL A 610 -19.64 -29.27 -11.32
C VAL A 610 -21.00 -28.84 -11.84
N PRO A 611 -21.37 -27.55 -11.70
CA PRO A 611 -22.62 -27.05 -12.26
C PRO A 611 -22.56 -27.10 -13.80
N GLU A 612 -23.68 -27.43 -14.43
CA GLU A 612 -23.80 -27.50 -15.89
C GLU A 612 -23.52 -26.16 -16.58
N ARG A 613 -23.74 -25.05 -15.86
CA ARG A 613 -23.53 -23.68 -16.35
C ARG A 613 -22.72 -22.85 -15.36
N PHE A 614 -21.69 -22.18 -15.88
CA PHE A 614 -20.95 -21.18 -15.16
C PHE A 614 -21.38 -19.77 -15.59
N PRO A 615 -21.60 -18.84 -14.64
CA PRO A 615 -21.84 -17.44 -14.98
C PRO A 615 -20.56 -16.79 -15.54
N ILE A 616 -20.69 -15.90 -16.51
CA ILE A 616 -19.56 -15.10 -17.06
C ILE A 616 -19.06 -14.04 -16.06
N VAL A 617 -19.84 -13.69 -15.05
CA VAL A 617 -19.42 -12.72 -14.03
C VAL A 617 -18.28 -13.33 -13.21
N PRO A 618 -17.20 -12.56 -12.88
CA PRO A 618 -15.95 -13.08 -12.34
C PRO A 618 -16.03 -13.54 -10.88
N LEU A 619 -17.11 -14.21 -10.51
CA LEU A 619 -17.27 -14.86 -9.21
C LEU A 619 -16.74 -16.27 -9.30
N ALA A 620 -15.60 -16.51 -8.68
CA ALA A 620 -15.06 -17.85 -8.52
C ALA A 620 -16.07 -18.74 -7.78
N GLN A 621 -16.27 -19.98 -8.29
CA GLN A 621 -17.17 -20.95 -7.67
C GLN A 621 -16.37 -22.01 -6.92
N ARG A 622 -16.84 -22.36 -5.75
CA ARG A 622 -16.31 -23.47 -4.97
C ARG A 622 -16.96 -24.77 -5.44
N LEU A 623 -16.16 -25.69 -5.94
CA LEU A 623 -16.58 -27.02 -6.33
C LEU A 623 -16.17 -28.03 -5.25
N ALA A 624 -17.12 -28.82 -4.78
CA ALA A 624 -16.83 -29.92 -3.84
C ALA A 624 -16.14 -31.07 -4.58
N VAL A 625 -15.10 -31.60 -3.97
CA VAL A 625 -14.29 -32.67 -4.52
C VAL A 625 -14.04 -33.72 -3.44
N ARG A 626 -14.19 -34.99 -3.77
CA ARG A 626 -13.72 -36.09 -2.91
C ARG A 626 -12.52 -36.74 -3.58
N ILE A 627 -11.44 -36.88 -2.80
CA ILE A 627 -10.18 -37.46 -3.23
C ILE A 627 -9.87 -38.73 -2.44
N ARG A 628 -9.11 -39.64 -3.05
CA ARG A 628 -8.62 -40.85 -2.41
C ARG A 628 -7.12 -41.01 -2.65
N ASN A 629 -6.41 -41.30 -1.60
CA ASN A 629 -5.01 -41.65 -1.62
C ASN A 629 -4.85 -43.16 -1.78
N ASP A 630 -4.44 -43.61 -2.94
CA ASP A 630 -4.19 -45.05 -3.23
C ASP A 630 -2.71 -45.40 -3.04
N GLY A 631 -1.87 -44.48 -2.56
CA GLY A 631 -0.46 -44.67 -2.29
C GLY A 631 -0.18 -45.16 -0.86
N ASP A 632 1.05 -45.58 -0.64
CA ASP A 632 1.48 -46.15 0.65
C ASP A 632 2.01 -45.11 1.65
N CYS A 633 1.98 -43.83 1.28
CA CYS A 633 2.45 -42.70 2.08
C CYS A 633 1.31 -41.72 2.39
N THR A 634 1.37 -41.08 3.55
CA THR A 634 0.49 -39.94 3.84
C THR A 634 0.78 -38.79 2.89
N TRP A 635 -0.24 -38.25 2.27
CA TRP A 635 -0.13 -37.02 1.48
C TRP A 635 -0.12 -35.80 2.41
N PRO A 636 0.90 -34.94 2.32
CA PRO A 636 0.91 -33.69 3.04
C PRO A 636 -0.13 -32.72 2.46
N GLY A 637 -1.21 -32.50 3.17
CA GLY A 637 -2.30 -31.61 2.74
C GLY A 637 -2.26 -30.25 3.42
N VAL A 638 -1.65 -30.19 4.61
CA VAL A 638 -1.60 -29.00 5.46
C VAL A 638 -0.21 -28.41 5.47
N GLY A 639 -0.08 -27.12 5.18
CA GLY A 639 1.18 -26.40 5.21
C GLY A 639 1.00 -24.92 4.89
N VAL A 640 2.06 -24.17 5.12
CA VAL A 640 2.07 -22.72 4.97
C VAL A 640 2.46 -22.30 3.57
N ARG A 641 3.45 -22.98 3.00
CA ARG A 641 3.80 -22.86 1.59
C ARG A 641 3.14 -23.98 0.82
N GLY A 642 2.64 -23.67 -0.37
CA GLY A 642 2.10 -24.67 -1.27
C GLY A 642 3.13 -25.69 -1.75
N ASP A 643 4.43 -25.38 -1.67
CA ASP A 643 5.51 -26.21 -2.19
C ASP A 643 5.53 -27.59 -1.51
N GLY A 644 5.44 -28.62 -2.31
CA GLY A 644 5.43 -30.01 -1.85
C GLY A 644 4.09 -30.49 -1.26
N LEU A 645 3.11 -29.63 -1.02
CA LEU A 645 1.78 -30.04 -0.56
C LEU A 645 0.97 -30.67 -1.70
N VAL A 646 0.13 -31.63 -1.34
CA VAL A 646 -0.89 -32.17 -2.25
C VAL A 646 -2.11 -31.26 -2.19
N GLY A 647 -2.62 -30.89 -3.36
CA GLY A 647 -3.76 -30.01 -3.47
C GLY A 647 -4.47 -30.13 -4.81
N LEU A 648 -5.51 -29.35 -4.99
CA LEU A 648 -6.33 -29.31 -6.19
C LEU A 648 -6.07 -28.02 -6.96
N ASP A 649 -5.82 -28.13 -8.27
CA ASP A 649 -5.83 -27.01 -9.19
C ASP A 649 -6.77 -27.29 -10.37
N TYR A 650 -6.90 -26.31 -11.26
CA TYR A 650 -7.74 -26.46 -12.44
C TYR A 650 -7.17 -25.74 -13.65
N ARG A 651 -7.63 -26.11 -14.81
CA ARG A 651 -7.48 -25.35 -16.05
C ARG A 651 -8.72 -25.42 -16.92
N TRP A 652 -8.94 -24.37 -17.68
CA TRP A 652 -9.94 -24.35 -18.72
C TRP A 652 -9.31 -24.68 -20.07
N ILE A 653 -10.03 -25.47 -20.85
CA ILE A 653 -9.67 -25.78 -22.23
C ILE A 653 -10.79 -25.20 -23.11
N SER A 654 -10.41 -24.30 -24.02
CA SER A 654 -11.34 -23.65 -24.95
C SER A 654 -11.99 -24.65 -25.88
N PRO A 655 -13.09 -24.28 -26.55
CA PRO A 655 -13.69 -25.12 -27.62
C PRO A 655 -12.71 -25.47 -28.75
N SER A 656 -11.67 -24.67 -28.96
CA SER A 656 -10.58 -24.92 -29.92
C SER A 656 -9.49 -25.88 -29.41
N GLY A 657 -9.59 -26.36 -28.15
CA GLY A 657 -8.61 -27.26 -27.54
C GLY A 657 -7.41 -26.55 -26.87
N THR A 658 -7.38 -25.21 -26.85
CA THR A 658 -6.27 -24.45 -26.28
C THR A 658 -6.52 -24.18 -24.81
N PRO A 659 -5.54 -24.41 -23.89
CA PRO A 659 -5.64 -23.99 -22.51
C PRO A 659 -5.72 -22.45 -22.41
N ALA A 660 -6.78 -21.92 -21.81
CA ALA A 660 -7.04 -20.47 -21.76
C ALA A 660 -6.73 -19.85 -20.38
N VAL A 661 -7.02 -20.59 -19.31
CA VAL A 661 -6.74 -20.16 -17.93
C VAL A 661 -6.08 -21.30 -17.19
N VAL A 662 -4.93 -21.05 -16.62
CA VAL A 662 -4.24 -22.00 -15.76
C VAL A 662 -4.10 -21.34 -14.39
N ASN A 663 -4.67 -21.96 -13.36
CA ASN A 663 -4.37 -21.59 -11.98
C ASN A 663 -3.26 -22.49 -11.46
N GLU A 664 -2.08 -21.96 -11.29
CA GLU A 664 -0.92 -22.71 -10.81
C GLU A 664 -0.88 -22.81 -9.27
N THR A 665 -1.74 -22.09 -8.56
CA THR A 665 -1.82 -22.15 -7.10
C THR A 665 -2.89 -23.17 -6.70
N PRO A 666 -2.50 -24.35 -6.19
CA PRO A 666 -3.46 -25.36 -5.77
C PRO A 666 -4.29 -24.89 -4.57
N SER A 667 -5.56 -25.24 -4.55
CA SER A 667 -6.39 -25.16 -3.35
C SER A 667 -5.86 -26.15 -2.33
N GLN A 668 -5.54 -25.68 -1.13
CA GLN A 668 -4.98 -26.52 -0.06
C GLN A 668 -6.03 -27.45 0.52
N LEU A 669 -5.59 -28.64 0.95
CA LEU A 669 -6.39 -29.52 1.78
C LEU A 669 -6.38 -29.01 3.23
N LEU A 670 -7.42 -29.37 4.00
CA LEU A 670 -7.53 -28.97 5.41
C LEU A 670 -6.94 -30.01 6.38
N ALA A 671 -6.55 -31.17 5.86
CA ALA A 671 -5.91 -32.25 6.60
C ALA A 671 -4.95 -33.03 5.70
N ASP A 672 -4.03 -33.75 6.30
CA ASP A 672 -3.23 -34.75 5.62
C ASP A 672 -4.10 -35.95 5.25
N VAL A 673 -3.83 -36.57 4.11
CA VAL A 673 -4.59 -37.74 3.65
C VAL A 673 -3.75 -38.99 3.91
N PRO A 674 -4.15 -39.87 4.85
CA PRO A 674 -3.40 -41.07 5.16
C PRO A 674 -3.38 -42.06 3.98
N PRO A 675 -2.46 -43.03 3.96
CA PRO A 675 -2.48 -44.11 2.98
C PRO A 675 -3.85 -44.78 2.94
N HIS A 676 -4.35 -45.00 1.74
CA HIS A 676 -5.66 -45.64 1.46
C HIS A 676 -6.86 -44.89 2.08
N GLY A 677 -6.64 -43.60 2.47
CA GLY A 677 -7.69 -42.73 3.02
C GLY A 677 -8.40 -41.89 1.97
N GLU A 678 -9.61 -41.44 2.33
CA GLU A 678 -10.36 -40.47 1.54
C GLU A 678 -10.42 -39.12 2.29
N ALA A 679 -10.55 -38.04 1.55
CA ALA A 679 -10.77 -36.72 2.12
C ALA A 679 -11.74 -35.90 1.24
N ASP A 680 -12.59 -35.13 1.91
CA ASP A 680 -13.37 -34.08 1.25
C ASP A 680 -12.50 -32.84 1.08
N ALA A 681 -12.52 -32.28 -0.10
CA ALA A 681 -11.72 -31.13 -0.51
C ALA A 681 -12.58 -30.17 -1.33
N ALA A 682 -12.00 -29.05 -1.71
CA ALA A 682 -12.64 -28.12 -2.63
C ALA A 682 -11.63 -27.47 -3.57
N VAL A 683 -12.08 -27.16 -4.77
CA VAL A 683 -11.35 -26.31 -5.70
C VAL A 683 -12.16 -25.05 -6.00
N VAL A 684 -11.49 -23.90 -6.01
CA VAL A 684 -12.11 -22.61 -6.34
C VAL A 684 -11.81 -22.29 -7.79
N VAL A 685 -12.84 -22.31 -8.61
CA VAL A 685 -12.75 -22.16 -10.06
C VAL A 685 -13.33 -20.82 -10.49
N ALA A 686 -12.50 -19.97 -11.05
CA ALA A 686 -12.94 -18.76 -11.74
C ALA A 686 -13.38 -19.13 -13.18
N PRO A 687 -14.43 -18.50 -13.73
CA PRO A 687 -14.82 -18.73 -15.11
C PRO A 687 -13.72 -18.26 -16.07
N PRO A 688 -13.58 -18.88 -17.25
CA PRO A 688 -12.64 -18.42 -18.26
C PRO A 688 -13.08 -17.06 -18.77
N GLY A 689 -12.16 -16.10 -18.87
CA GLY A 689 -12.40 -14.86 -19.59
C GLY A 689 -12.40 -15.16 -21.09
N GLY A 690 -13.57 -15.18 -21.74
CA GLY A 690 -13.61 -15.49 -23.15
C GLY A 690 -15.03 -15.54 -23.72
N GLU A 691 -15.16 -16.03 -24.94
CA GLU A 691 -16.44 -16.14 -25.62
C GLU A 691 -17.36 -17.17 -24.95
N PRO A 692 -18.70 -16.93 -24.97
CA PRO A 692 -19.68 -17.91 -24.52
C PRO A 692 -19.57 -19.21 -25.33
N GLY A 693 -19.80 -20.34 -24.68
CA GLY A 693 -19.71 -21.63 -25.36
C GLY A 693 -19.49 -22.78 -24.38
N THR A 694 -19.29 -23.96 -24.94
CA THR A 694 -18.96 -25.16 -24.16
C THR A 694 -17.45 -25.25 -23.99
N TRP A 695 -17.00 -25.08 -22.75
CA TRP A 695 -15.61 -25.22 -22.35
C TRP A 695 -15.39 -26.52 -21.60
N THR A 696 -14.17 -27.00 -21.57
CA THR A 696 -13.81 -28.16 -20.75
C THR A 696 -13.07 -27.67 -19.49
N LEU A 697 -13.63 -27.94 -18.31
CA LEU A 697 -12.96 -27.78 -17.05
C LEU A 697 -12.17 -29.04 -16.74
N GLU A 698 -10.87 -28.93 -16.53
CA GLU A 698 -10.05 -30.01 -16.00
C GLU A 698 -9.66 -29.65 -14.57
N VAL A 699 -10.04 -30.49 -13.61
CA VAL A 699 -9.61 -30.42 -12.21
C VAL A 699 -8.53 -31.46 -11.99
N ARG A 700 -7.41 -31.04 -11.40
CA ARG A 700 -6.23 -31.88 -11.22
C ARG A 700 -5.86 -31.96 -9.73
N LEU A 701 -5.61 -33.17 -9.28
CA LEU A 701 -4.99 -33.46 -8.00
C LEU A 701 -3.50 -33.63 -8.21
N ARG A 702 -2.69 -32.79 -7.57
CA ARG A 702 -1.24 -32.86 -7.74
C ARG A 702 -0.47 -32.42 -6.51
N GLN A 703 0.79 -32.83 -6.42
CA GLN A 703 1.73 -32.23 -5.48
C GLN A 703 2.29 -30.95 -6.10
N HIS A 704 2.24 -29.85 -5.38
CA HIS A 704 2.78 -28.57 -5.82
C HIS A 704 4.30 -28.67 -6.06
N GLY A 705 4.78 -28.04 -7.12
CA GLY A 705 6.16 -28.14 -7.58
C GLY A 705 6.45 -29.39 -8.43
N VAL A 706 5.49 -30.30 -8.60
CA VAL A 706 5.62 -31.49 -9.45
C VAL A 706 4.73 -31.35 -10.69
N ALA A 707 5.33 -31.48 -11.87
CA ALA A 707 4.66 -31.22 -13.16
C ALA A 707 3.52 -32.23 -13.44
N THR A 708 3.71 -33.50 -13.11
CA THR A 708 2.73 -34.57 -13.41
C THR A 708 1.67 -34.63 -12.32
N PRO A 709 0.36 -34.52 -12.67
CA PRO A 709 -0.71 -34.69 -11.70
C PRO A 709 -0.78 -36.14 -11.17
N ILE A 710 -1.29 -36.30 -9.96
CA ILE A 710 -1.63 -37.60 -9.36
C ILE A 710 -2.87 -38.16 -10.07
N ALA A 711 -3.87 -37.32 -10.29
CA ALA A 711 -5.10 -37.62 -11.00
C ALA A 711 -5.70 -36.38 -11.66
N SER A 712 -6.48 -36.53 -12.71
CA SER A 712 -7.29 -35.44 -13.25
C SER A 712 -8.66 -35.93 -13.70
N VAL A 713 -9.64 -35.02 -13.67
CA VAL A 713 -11.01 -35.27 -14.16
C VAL A 713 -11.45 -34.07 -14.99
N THR A 714 -12.02 -34.35 -16.16
CA THR A 714 -12.55 -33.34 -17.07
C THR A 714 -14.08 -33.31 -17.07
N ARG A 715 -14.67 -32.12 -17.22
CA ARG A 715 -16.12 -31.90 -17.36
C ARG A 715 -16.37 -30.83 -18.41
N ALA A 716 -17.33 -31.08 -19.28
CA ALA A 716 -17.85 -30.10 -20.23
C ALA A 716 -18.79 -29.14 -19.47
N VAL A 717 -18.61 -27.84 -19.62
CA VAL A 717 -19.33 -26.79 -18.89
C VAL A 717 -19.77 -25.72 -19.88
N SER A 718 -21.03 -25.32 -19.81
CA SER A 718 -21.54 -24.19 -20.58
C SER A 718 -21.21 -22.86 -19.91
N ILE A 719 -20.50 -21.99 -20.63
CA ILE A 719 -20.26 -20.60 -20.21
C ILE A 719 -21.35 -19.72 -20.82
N ALA A 720 -22.21 -19.15 -19.97
CA ALA A 720 -23.34 -18.33 -20.41
C ALA A 720 -22.88 -16.97 -20.95
N ALA A 721 -23.56 -16.39 -21.93
CA ALA A 721 -23.37 -15.00 -22.34
C ALA A 721 -23.72 -14.03 -21.19
N PRO A 722 -23.05 -12.88 -21.07
CA PRO A 722 -23.46 -11.87 -20.08
C PRO A 722 -24.91 -11.47 -20.36
N ALA A 723 -25.76 -11.47 -19.33
CA ALA A 723 -27.11 -10.92 -19.45
C ALA A 723 -26.97 -9.45 -19.93
N ARG A 724 -27.60 -9.12 -21.07
CA ARG A 724 -27.64 -7.73 -21.51
C ARG A 724 -28.29 -6.92 -20.38
N PRO A 725 -27.69 -5.81 -19.94
CA PRO A 725 -28.39 -4.94 -19.00
C PRO A 725 -29.69 -4.52 -19.68
N HIS A 726 -30.81 -4.83 -19.06
CA HIS A 726 -32.09 -4.26 -19.45
C HIS A 726 -31.95 -2.74 -19.38
N GLY A 727 -32.14 -2.06 -20.53
CA GLY A 727 -31.98 -0.65 -20.74
C GLY A 727 -32.91 0.22 -19.90
#